data_8c07b51078c73f1939ebd7b2ea0c3cfe
#
_entry.id   8c07b51078c73f1939ebd7b2ea0c3cfe
#
_cell.length_a   1.000
_cell.length_b   1.000
_cell.length_c   1.000
_cell.angle_alpha   90.00
_cell.angle_beta   90.00
_cell.angle_gamma   90.00
#
_symmetry.space_group_name_H-M   'P 1'
#
loop_
_entity.id
_entity.type
_entity.pdbx_description
1 polymer ?
#
loop_
_entity_poly.entity_id
_entity_poly.type
_entity_poly.pdbx_seq_one_letter_code
_entity_poly.pdbx_strand_id
1 'polypeptide(L)'
;MSKESDQRPQHAPLMSPYQTYEEINTYVVVWGLFFAVLFALAVGYLALKIGQTVDAFAPVSVLAMGMAVIFHRKNAFPETVHIQAIASAGTNVLGGAMFILPALYILGIEDLSFLEMSIPIVLGGVLGVFLATVFRRYFCEEMDGIYPFPSGSAAAEVLQSNEGSKAHIMLLSGAVAMVYDFVLNTLGWWQELLTTTAVSWGQSLADKYKLVFSLDNDAALLGIGYFTGLRYAIIIASGSFFAWIVCIPVVYYLGGDHQMVVGGKDILLAQAPVGAAFSQYVRHIGVGMLAMAGIIGLLTMSGVVGRVMRRAIHDLFSKGVSAEGELLRTQRDIPMSRIVVGSILMAIGFGIFFHLMCAENMTQTILAFVVVTVFAVLLSVVGISSIAYTGNEPVSGMTIFMIIVSAVVMGGAGMHGKVGIVAILMMASFLCTTLAVAGNFMSELKVAHITGATPRTMQRWQLVSIILSGFVSVGVVFLLNHAYGFTGPDALQAPQANAMAAIVQPMMDTGDAPWPLYMAGAFFAVLLYFLKIPPLPFALGAYLPMGINTPVLVGGLISYFVSHSSKDEKVNQLRLAEGNTVASGFVAGGAIGSLISAVLHIAGINWFAKAWANSPAGTACGLVAYFCLCTFLVWMAKRGAKD
;
A
#
# COMPACT_ATOMS: atom_id res chain seq x y z
N MET A 1 9.82 20.42 -30.00
CA MET A 1 9.57 18.96 -29.92
C MET A 1 9.79 18.39 -31.30
N SER A 2 11.06 18.02 -31.58
CA SER A 2 11.55 17.58 -32.89
C SER A 2 11.51 16.05 -32.99
N LYS A 3 11.18 15.58 -34.12
CA LYS A 3 11.39 14.32 -34.89
C LYS A 3 12.17 13.12 -34.29
N GLU A 4 12.21 12.92 -32.95
CA GLU A 4 12.83 11.75 -32.32
C GLU A 4 11.81 10.64 -31.91
N SER A 5 10.58 10.70 -32.40
CA SER A 5 9.51 9.81 -32.00
C SER A 5 9.40 8.49 -32.77
N ASP A 6 10.34 8.16 -33.67
CA ASP A 6 10.14 7.07 -34.61
C ASP A 6 11.05 5.83 -34.45
N GLN A 7 11.73 5.70 -33.29
CA GLN A 7 12.50 4.48 -32.98
C GLN A 7 12.17 3.97 -31.56
N ARG A 8 10.91 3.67 -31.31
CA ARG A 8 10.52 2.92 -30.11
C ARG A 8 10.65 1.43 -30.42
N PRO A 9 11.35 0.64 -29.61
CA PRO A 9 11.26 -0.81 -29.74
C PRO A 9 9.81 -1.21 -29.40
N GLN A 10 9.02 -1.53 -30.41
CA GLN A 10 7.77 -2.24 -30.20
C GLN A 10 8.14 -3.60 -29.62
N HIS A 11 7.91 -3.80 -28.31
CA HIS A 11 8.03 -5.11 -27.72
C HIS A 11 7.01 -6.03 -28.41
N ALA A 12 7.51 -6.96 -29.23
CA ALA A 12 6.64 -7.99 -29.77
C ALA A 12 6.09 -8.80 -28.60
N PRO A 13 4.75 -8.89 -28.43
CA PRO A 13 4.17 -9.61 -27.32
C PRO A 13 4.52 -11.10 -27.42
N LEU A 14 4.82 -11.73 -26.29
CA LEU A 14 5.22 -13.14 -26.24
C LEU A 14 4.12 -14.09 -26.71
N MET A 15 2.87 -13.79 -26.38
CA MET A 15 1.71 -14.50 -26.92
C MET A 15 1.26 -13.82 -28.22
N SER A 16 1.28 -14.56 -29.31
CA SER A 16 0.85 -14.02 -30.61
C SER A 16 -0.58 -13.45 -30.55
N PRO A 17 -0.79 -12.21 -31.01
CA PRO A 17 -2.13 -11.61 -31.03
C PRO A 17 -3.10 -12.33 -31.97
N TYR A 18 -2.59 -13.13 -32.90
CA TYR A 18 -3.35 -13.86 -33.92
C TYR A 18 -3.75 -15.29 -33.50
N GLN A 19 -3.16 -15.81 -32.42
CA GLN A 19 -3.48 -17.15 -31.90
C GLN A 19 -4.46 -17.06 -30.72
N THR A 20 -5.33 -18.05 -30.62
CA THR A 20 -6.20 -18.25 -29.45
C THR A 20 -5.49 -19.13 -28.44
N TYR A 21 -5.50 -18.72 -27.19
CA TYR A 21 -4.96 -19.45 -26.05
C TYR A 21 -6.09 -19.79 -25.09
N GLU A 22 -6.01 -20.93 -24.43
CA GLU A 22 -6.87 -21.24 -23.28
C GLU A 22 -6.33 -20.48 -22.06
N GLU A 23 -6.77 -19.22 -21.93
CA GLU A 23 -6.30 -18.31 -20.90
C GLU A 23 -6.96 -18.57 -19.54
N ILE A 24 -8.19 -19.07 -19.54
CA ILE A 24 -8.99 -19.32 -18.33
C ILE A 24 -9.54 -20.73 -18.34
N ASN A 25 -9.30 -21.44 -17.26
CA ASN A 25 -9.88 -22.74 -16.94
C ASN A 25 -10.08 -22.86 -15.43
N THR A 26 -10.63 -23.96 -14.95
CA THR A 26 -10.89 -24.18 -13.52
C THR A 26 -9.63 -24.05 -12.66
N TYR A 27 -8.47 -24.50 -13.15
CA TYR A 27 -7.18 -24.38 -12.46
C TYR A 27 -6.81 -22.91 -12.24
N VAL A 28 -6.89 -22.08 -13.27
CA VAL A 28 -6.58 -20.64 -13.21
C VAL A 28 -7.49 -19.91 -12.21
N VAL A 29 -8.79 -20.20 -12.27
CA VAL A 29 -9.77 -19.55 -11.38
C VAL A 29 -9.57 -19.96 -9.93
N VAL A 30 -9.41 -21.24 -9.65
CA VAL A 30 -9.24 -21.74 -8.28
C VAL A 30 -7.97 -21.20 -7.65
N TRP A 31 -6.82 -21.32 -8.34
CA TRP A 31 -5.55 -20.82 -7.79
C TRP A 31 -5.49 -19.30 -7.77
N GLY A 32 -6.04 -18.61 -8.76
CA GLY A 32 -6.11 -17.16 -8.78
C GLY A 32 -6.90 -16.60 -7.60
N LEU A 33 -8.10 -17.13 -7.34
CA LEU A 33 -8.93 -16.72 -6.20
C LEU A 33 -8.33 -17.15 -4.85
N PHE A 34 -7.73 -18.34 -4.79
CA PHE A 34 -7.02 -18.79 -3.59
C PHE A 34 -5.88 -17.82 -3.21
N PHE A 35 -5.04 -17.46 -4.17
CA PHE A 35 -3.98 -16.51 -3.93
C PHE A 35 -4.51 -15.09 -3.65
N ALA A 36 -5.62 -14.68 -4.26
CA ALA A 36 -6.25 -13.41 -3.92
C ALA A 36 -6.62 -13.34 -2.43
N VAL A 37 -7.24 -14.39 -1.90
CA VAL A 37 -7.57 -14.49 -0.47
C VAL A 37 -6.32 -14.53 0.40
N LEU A 38 -5.34 -15.37 0.03
CA LEU A 38 -4.09 -15.53 0.80
C LEU A 38 -3.32 -14.22 0.90
N PHE A 39 -3.16 -13.50 -0.22
CA PHE A 39 -2.44 -12.23 -0.22
C PHE A 39 -3.26 -11.08 0.39
N ALA A 40 -4.60 -11.11 0.30
CA ALA A 40 -5.43 -10.16 1.03
C ALA A 40 -5.23 -10.30 2.55
N LEU A 41 -5.16 -11.52 3.07
CA LEU A 41 -4.89 -11.80 4.48
C LEU A 41 -3.47 -11.37 4.88
N ALA A 42 -2.45 -11.83 4.15
CA ALA A 42 -1.05 -11.61 4.50
C ALA A 42 -0.65 -10.12 4.37
N VAL A 43 -0.91 -9.51 3.21
CA VAL A 43 -0.56 -8.10 2.97
C VAL A 43 -1.48 -7.17 3.76
N GLY A 44 -2.73 -7.57 4.04
CA GLY A 44 -3.65 -6.82 4.90
C GLY A 44 -3.12 -6.63 6.32
N TYR A 45 -2.61 -7.71 6.95
CA TYR A 45 -1.93 -7.60 8.24
C TYR A 45 -0.74 -6.64 8.18
N LEU A 46 0.11 -6.81 7.17
CA LEU A 46 1.29 -5.97 6.99
C LEU A 46 0.92 -4.50 6.78
N ALA A 47 -0.10 -4.23 5.96
CA ALA A 47 -0.60 -2.88 5.71
C ALA A 47 -1.07 -2.18 6.99
N LEU A 48 -1.71 -2.91 7.90
CA LEU A 48 -2.09 -2.40 9.23
C LEU A 48 -0.90 -2.17 10.15
N LYS A 49 0.14 -2.98 10.04
CA LYS A 49 1.34 -2.82 10.86
C LYS A 49 2.19 -1.62 10.42
N ILE A 50 2.46 -1.51 9.11
CA ILE A 50 3.42 -0.53 8.58
C ILE A 50 2.78 0.70 7.91
N GLY A 51 1.48 0.67 7.65
CA GLY A 51 0.77 1.76 6.97
C GLY A 51 1.08 1.87 5.47
N GLN A 52 1.56 0.80 4.84
CA GLN A 52 1.78 0.72 3.40
C GLN A 52 1.29 -0.62 2.85
N THR A 53 0.73 -0.61 1.65
CA THR A 53 0.44 -1.82 0.89
C THR A 53 1.67 -2.24 0.08
N VAL A 54 1.85 -3.53 -0.07
CA VAL A 54 2.92 -4.10 -0.90
C VAL A 54 2.29 -4.80 -2.08
N ASP A 55 2.79 -4.50 -3.27
CA ASP A 55 2.30 -5.14 -4.49
C ASP A 55 2.63 -6.63 -4.50
N ALA A 56 1.62 -7.47 -4.76
CA ALA A 56 1.79 -8.91 -4.85
C ALA A 56 2.19 -9.40 -6.24
N PHE A 57 2.45 -8.52 -7.20
CA PHE A 57 2.68 -8.90 -8.61
C PHE A 57 3.81 -9.91 -8.77
N ALA A 58 5.01 -9.59 -8.32
CA ALA A 58 6.16 -10.48 -8.43
C ALA A 58 6.02 -11.75 -7.57
N PRO A 59 5.64 -11.68 -6.28
CA PRO A 59 5.40 -12.87 -5.47
C PRO A 59 4.40 -13.84 -6.08
N VAL A 60 3.26 -13.35 -6.53
CA VAL A 60 2.23 -14.20 -7.15
C VAL A 60 2.71 -14.80 -8.46
N SER A 61 3.43 -14.02 -9.29
CA SER A 61 3.98 -14.53 -10.56
C SER A 61 4.90 -15.74 -10.33
N VAL A 62 5.82 -15.63 -9.35
CA VAL A 62 6.75 -16.73 -9.02
C VAL A 62 6.00 -17.95 -8.47
N LEU A 63 5.03 -17.75 -7.57
CA LEU A 63 4.23 -18.85 -7.03
C LEU A 63 3.39 -19.54 -8.11
N ALA A 64 2.74 -18.77 -8.97
CA ALA A 64 1.91 -19.30 -10.06
C ALA A 64 2.75 -20.10 -11.06
N MET A 65 3.98 -19.62 -11.40
CA MET A 65 4.91 -20.39 -12.23
C MET A 65 5.39 -21.67 -11.54
N GLY A 66 5.74 -21.61 -10.26
CA GLY A 66 6.12 -22.78 -9.48
C GLY A 66 5.01 -23.83 -9.45
N MET A 67 3.77 -23.42 -9.26
CA MET A 67 2.59 -24.28 -9.30
C MET A 67 2.39 -24.88 -10.69
N ALA A 68 2.59 -24.12 -11.77
CA ALA A 68 2.49 -24.63 -13.14
C ALA A 68 3.52 -25.73 -13.41
N VAL A 69 4.73 -25.62 -12.87
CA VAL A 69 5.75 -26.67 -12.94
C VAL A 69 5.34 -27.91 -12.13
N ILE A 70 4.89 -27.75 -10.89
CA ILE A 70 4.46 -28.84 -10.00
C ILE A 70 3.31 -29.63 -10.64
N PHE A 71 2.32 -28.96 -11.24
CA PHE A 71 1.17 -29.58 -11.87
C PHE A 71 1.39 -29.93 -13.35
N HIS A 72 2.61 -29.81 -13.87
CA HIS A 72 3.00 -30.16 -15.24
C HIS A 72 2.08 -29.56 -16.31
N ARG A 73 1.75 -28.26 -16.15
CA ARG A 73 0.80 -27.56 -17.03
C ARG A 73 1.38 -27.34 -18.44
N LYS A 74 0.59 -27.73 -19.46
CA LYS A 74 0.98 -27.57 -20.89
C LYS A 74 0.91 -26.11 -21.35
N ASN A 75 -0.10 -25.36 -20.85
CA ASN A 75 -0.33 -23.96 -21.17
C ASN A 75 0.14 -23.05 -20.02
N ALA A 76 1.31 -23.35 -19.43
CA ALA A 76 1.80 -22.71 -18.21
C ALA A 76 1.82 -21.18 -18.29
N PHE A 77 2.34 -20.59 -19.37
CA PHE A 77 2.54 -19.15 -19.48
C PHE A 77 1.21 -18.36 -19.51
N PRO A 78 0.23 -18.63 -20.43
CA PRO A 78 -1.06 -17.94 -20.42
C PRO A 78 -1.81 -18.11 -19.10
N GLU A 79 -1.79 -19.32 -18.51
CA GLU A 79 -2.44 -19.61 -17.24
C GLU A 79 -1.83 -18.81 -16.09
N THR A 80 -0.49 -18.75 -16.02
CA THR A 80 0.23 -18.04 -14.96
C THR A 80 -0.03 -16.54 -15.00
N VAL A 81 -0.06 -15.92 -16.19
CA VAL A 81 -0.40 -14.50 -16.37
C VAL A 81 -1.79 -14.20 -15.80
N HIS A 82 -2.77 -15.07 -16.04
CA HIS A 82 -4.14 -14.86 -15.55
C HIS A 82 -4.30 -15.19 -14.06
N ILE A 83 -3.57 -16.19 -13.53
CA ILE A 83 -3.51 -16.45 -12.09
C ILE A 83 -2.97 -15.22 -11.36
N GLN A 84 -1.88 -14.63 -11.87
CA GLN A 84 -1.29 -13.42 -11.32
C GLN A 84 -2.29 -12.26 -11.31
N ALA A 85 -2.98 -12.02 -12.43
CA ALA A 85 -3.95 -10.93 -12.53
C ALA A 85 -5.17 -11.12 -11.61
N ILE A 86 -5.67 -12.34 -11.45
CA ILE A 86 -6.80 -12.62 -10.54
C ILE A 86 -6.34 -12.46 -9.07
N ALA A 87 -5.15 -12.95 -8.76
CA ALA A 87 -4.63 -12.96 -7.40
C ALA A 87 -4.28 -11.57 -6.86
N SER A 88 -3.78 -10.67 -7.71
CA SER A 88 -3.39 -9.30 -7.31
C SER A 88 -4.59 -8.45 -6.85
N ALA A 89 -5.81 -8.80 -7.25
CA ALA A 89 -7.02 -8.19 -6.70
C ALA A 89 -7.08 -8.23 -5.17
N GLY A 90 -6.47 -9.26 -4.56
CA GLY A 90 -6.36 -9.38 -3.09
C GLY A 90 -5.65 -8.21 -2.45
N THR A 91 -4.60 -7.71 -3.05
CA THR A 91 -3.85 -6.56 -2.54
C THR A 91 -4.39 -5.22 -3.01
N ASN A 92 -5.02 -5.17 -4.18
CA ASN A 92 -5.50 -3.93 -4.79
C ASN A 92 -6.61 -3.23 -3.99
N VAL A 93 -7.44 -3.98 -3.24
CA VAL A 93 -8.54 -3.43 -2.43
C VAL A 93 -8.11 -2.96 -1.03
N LEU A 94 -6.90 -3.31 -0.59
CA LEU A 94 -6.47 -3.10 0.79
C LEU A 94 -6.39 -1.63 1.18
N GLY A 95 -6.10 -0.72 0.25
CA GLY A 95 -5.98 0.70 0.54
C GLY A 95 -7.20 1.25 1.27
N GLY A 96 -8.40 1.03 0.76
CA GLY A 96 -9.63 1.48 1.40
C GLY A 96 -9.97 0.74 2.70
N ALA A 97 -9.76 -0.58 2.73
CA ALA A 97 -10.09 -1.38 3.91
C ALA A 97 -9.10 -1.13 5.07
N MET A 98 -7.79 -1.28 4.83
CA MET A 98 -6.79 -1.26 5.90
C MET A 98 -6.43 0.16 6.36
N PHE A 99 -6.53 1.16 5.48
CA PHE A 99 -6.13 2.52 5.82
C PHE A 99 -7.25 3.35 6.43
N ILE A 100 -8.52 2.96 6.19
CA ILE A 100 -9.68 3.76 6.60
C ILE A 100 -10.51 3.07 7.67
N LEU A 101 -10.93 1.82 7.46
CA LEU A 101 -11.91 1.19 8.36
C LEU A 101 -11.45 1.07 9.83
N PRO A 102 -10.16 0.81 10.15
CA PRO A 102 -9.73 0.78 11.54
C PRO A 102 -9.87 2.13 12.25
N ALA A 103 -9.96 3.25 11.52
CA ALA A 103 -10.23 4.55 12.11
C ALA A 103 -11.58 4.61 12.85
N LEU A 104 -12.57 3.82 12.41
CA LEU A 104 -13.85 3.69 13.10
C LEU A 104 -13.66 3.13 14.52
N TYR A 105 -12.92 2.04 14.65
CA TYR A 105 -12.61 1.41 15.94
C TYR A 105 -11.75 2.31 16.83
N ILE A 106 -10.78 3.02 16.25
CA ILE A 106 -9.94 4.02 16.95
C ILE A 106 -10.81 5.13 17.55
N LEU A 107 -11.89 5.51 16.85
CA LEU A 107 -12.85 6.53 17.29
C LEU A 107 -14.02 5.97 18.12
N GLY A 108 -13.95 4.70 18.54
CA GLY A 108 -14.96 4.06 19.37
C GLY A 108 -16.30 3.77 18.66
N ILE A 109 -16.27 3.65 17.34
CA ILE A 109 -17.45 3.32 16.52
C ILE A 109 -17.40 1.83 16.17
N GLU A 110 -18.11 1.01 16.93
CA GLU A 110 -18.08 -0.46 16.81
C GLU A 110 -19.40 -1.05 16.29
N ASP A 111 -20.43 -0.24 16.14
CA ASP A 111 -21.81 -0.66 15.83
C ASP A 111 -22.08 -0.87 14.33
N LEU A 112 -21.06 -0.74 13.47
CA LEU A 112 -21.20 -0.98 12.05
C LEU A 112 -21.08 -2.49 11.73
N SER A 113 -22.02 -2.96 10.92
CA SER A 113 -22.02 -4.35 10.46
C SER A 113 -20.95 -4.62 9.39
N PHE A 114 -20.61 -5.89 9.23
CA PHE A 114 -19.70 -6.37 8.19
C PHE A 114 -20.10 -5.91 6.78
N LEU A 115 -21.42 -5.95 6.48
CA LEU A 115 -21.92 -5.55 5.15
C LEU A 115 -21.80 -4.04 4.93
N GLU A 116 -22.12 -3.24 5.96
CA GLU A 116 -22.00 -1.77 5.88
C GLU A 116 -20.57 -1.33 5.61
N MET A 117 -19.58 -1.99 6.20
CA MET A 117 -18.17 -1.72 5.90
C MET A 117 -17.71 -2.27 4.54
N SER A 118 -18.33 -3.36 4.05
CA SER A 118 -17.93 -4.00 2.79
C SER A 118 -18.45 -3.28 1.55
N ILE A 119 -19.64 -2.69 1.61
CA ILE A 119 -20.28 -2.04 0.45
C ILE A 119 -19.40 -0.95 -0.19
N PRO A 120 -18.85 0.03 0.56
CA PRO A 120 -17.99 1.05 -0.03
C PRO A 120 -16.74 0.48 -0.69
N ILE A 121 -16.13 -0.55 -0.08
CA ILE A 121 -14.92 -1.21 -0.60
C ILE A 121 -15.23 -1.92 -1.92
N VAL A 122 -16.30 -2.71 -1.98
CA VAL A 122 -16.67 -3.47 -3.17
C VAL A 122 -17.09 -2.53 -4.31
N LEU A 123 -17.95 -1.55 -4.03
CA LEU A 123 -18.39 -0.59 -5.05
C LEU A 123 -17.23 0.26 -5.57
N GLY A 124 -16.35 0.74 -4.68
CA GLY A 124 -15.15 1.48 -5.03
C GLY A 124 -14.18 0.66 -5.87
N GLY A 125 -13.96 -0.61 -5.48
CA GLY A 125 -13.09 -1.53 -6.21
C GLY A 125 -13.59 -1.81 -7.63
N VAL A 126 -14.88 -2.12 -7.79
CA VAL A 126 -15.50 -2.32 -9.11
C VAL A 126 -15.39 -1.06 -9.97
N LEU A 127 -15.65 0.11 -9.40
CA LEU A 127 -15.50 1.38 -10.11
C LEU A 127 -14.03 1.61 -10.54
N GLY A 128 -13.06 1.27 -9.69
CA GLY A 128 -11.63 1.35 -10.00
C GLY A 128 -11.23 0.52 -11.22
N VAL A 129 -11.75 -0.72 -11.35
CA VAL A 129 -11.55 -1.57 -12.54
C VAL A 129 -12.13 -0.92 -13.80
N PHE A 130 -13.34 -0.35 -13.71
CA PHE A 130 -13.95 0.33 -14.85
C PHE A 130 -13.12 1.54 -15.28
N LEU A 131 -12.70 2.39 -14.35
CA LEU A 131 -11.90 3.58 -14.65
C LEU A 131 -10.52 3.19 -15.22
N ALA A 132 -9.84 2.18 -14.68
CA ALA A 132 -8.61 1.66 -15.27
C ALA A 132 -8.83 1.21 -16.72
N THR A 133 -9.93 0.52 -16.99
CA THR A 133 -10.27 0.07 -18.35
C THR A 133 -10.49 1.23 -19.32
N VAL A 134 -11.14 2.32 -18.88
CA VAL A 134 -11.32 3.56 -19.69
C VAL A 134 -9.97 4.14 -20.11
N PHE A 135 -9.01 4.16 -19.20
CA PHE A 135 -7.70 4.80 -19.42
C PHE A 135 -6.64 3.86 -20.03
N ARG A 136 -6.92 2.55 -20.14
CA ARG A 136 -5.95 1.53 -20.60
C ARG A 136 -5.32 1.89 -21.95
N ARG A 137 -6.13 2.26 -22.94
CA ARG A 137 -5.67 2.56 -24.29
C ARG A 137 -4.62 3.68 -24.29
N TYR A 138 -4.90 4.73 -23.52
CA TYR A 138 -3.97 5.84 -23.40
C TYR A 138 -2.64 5.43 -22.75
N PHE A 139 -2.70 4.79 -21.56
CA PHE A 139 -1.50 4.51 -20.78
C PHE A 139 -0.70 3.31 -21.31
N CYS A 140 -1.35 2.26 -21.78
CA CYS A 140 -0.67 1.02 -22.18
C CYS A 140 -0.31 0.97 -23.65
N GLU A 141 -1.13 1.55 -24.55
CA GLU A 141 -0.92 1.47 -26.00
C GLU A 141 -0.30 2.76 -26.58
N GLU A 142 -0.97 3.92 -26.40
CA GLU A 142 -0.55 5.16 -27.03
C GLU A 142 0.71 5.76 -26.41
N MET A 143 0.87 5.60 -25.11
CA MET A 143 2.03 6.06 -24.33
C MET A 143 3.02 4.93 -24.03
N ASP A 144 2.99 3.86 -24.82
CA ASP A 144 3.97 2.78 -24.68
C ASP A 144 5.40 3.29 -24.85
N GLY A 145 6.32 2.82 -24.00
CA GLY A 145 7.70 3.28 -23.94
C GLY A 145 7.92 4.66 -23.31
N ILE A 146 6.86 5.43 -22.96
CA ILE A 146 6.97 6.71 -22.22
C ILE A 146 6.83 6.48 -20.71
N TYR A 147 5.88 5.65 -20.31
CA TYR A 147 5.66 5.28 -18.93
C TYR A 147 6.37 3.97 -18.60
N PRO A 148 7.30 3.94 -17.62
CA PRO A 148 8.09 2.75 -17.31
C PRO A 148 7.30 1.61 -16.68
N PHE A 149 6.21 1.90 -15.96
CA PHE A 149 5.43 0.93 -15.18
C PHE A 149 6.33 -0.03 -14.39
N PRO A 150 7.13 0.44 -13.41
CA PRO A 150 8.19 -0.38 -12.81
C PRO A 150 7.69 -1.72 -12.27
N SER A 151 6.60 -1.73 -11.48
CA SER A 151 6.01 -2.95 -10.91
C SER A 151 5.48 -3.90 -11.99
N GLY A 152 4.73 -3.37 -12.97
CA GLY A 152 4.17 -4.15 -14.07
C GLY A 152 5.25 -4.71 -15.00
N SER A 153 6.26 -3.91 -15.34
CA SER A 153 7.38 -4.35 -16.19
C SER A 153 8.20 -5.43 -15.49
N ALA A 154 8.49 -5.27 -14.19
CA ALA A 154 9.19 -6.29 -13.42
C ALA A 154 8.39 -7.61 -13.33
N ALA A 155 7.07 -7.54 -13.11
CA ALA A 155 6.21 -8.73 -13.12
C ALA A 155 6.21 -9.43 -14.49
N ALA A 156 6.12 -8.66 -15.58
CA ALA A 156 6.20 -9.20 -16.94
C ALA A 156 7.56 -9.87 -17.20
N GLU A 157 8.65 -9.28 -16.76
CA GLU A 157 10.01 -9.84 -16.88
C GLU A 157 10.14 -11.16 -16.11
N VAL A 158 9.62 -11.22 -14.86
CA VAL A 158 9.56 -12.46 -14.08
C VAL A 158 8.78 -13.54 -14.82
N LEU A 159 7.62 -13.22 -15.37
CA LEU A 159 6.81 -14.16 -16.14
C LEU A 159 7.52 -14.63 -17.42
N GLN A 160 8.28 -13.74 -18.09
CA GLN A 160 9.02 -14.05 -19.31
C GLN A 160 10.26 -14.93 -19.09
N SER A 161 10.91 -14.78 -17.95
CA SER A 161 12.18 -15.43 -17.67
C SER A 161 12.14 -16.96 -17.61
N ASN A 162 10.95 -17.55 -17.68
CA ASN A 162 10.71 -19.01 -17.57
C ASN A 162 11.37 -19.62 -16.30
N GLU A 163 11.56 -18.78 -15.28
CA GLU A 163 12.36 -19.08 -14.09
C GLU A 163 11.56 -19.85 -13.02
N GLY A 164 10.88 -20.91 -13.40
CA GLY A 164 10.37 -21.90 -12.44
C GLY A 164 11.48 -22.41 -11.49
N SER A 165 12.75 -22.25 -11.88
CA SER A 165 13.92 -22.52 -11.03
C SER A 165 14.05 -21.55 -9.85
N LYS A 166 13.57 -20.32 -9.91
CA LYS A 166 13.63 -19.33 -8.83
C LYS A 166 12.51 -19.47 -7.80
N ALA A 167 11.43 -20.19 -8.13
CA ALA A 167 10.34 -20.44 -7.18
C ALA A 167 10.86 -21.10 -5.88
N HIS A 168 11.83 -21.99 -5.96
CA HIS A 168 12.42 -22.62 -4.76
C HIS A 168 13.17 -21.62 -3.87
N ILE A 169 13.81 -20.59 -4.45
CA ILE A 169 14.51 -19.53 -3.70
C ILE A 169 13.49 -18.69 -2.92
N MET A 170 12.40 -18.29 -3.59
CA MET A 170 11.34 -17.54 -2.95
C MET A 170 10.63 -18.37 -1.86
N LEU A 171 10.33 -19.64 -2.12
CA LEU A 171 9.72 -20.52 -1.12
C LEU A 171 10.64 -20.74 0.08
N LEU A 172 11.95 -20.96 -0.14
CA LEU A 172 12.92 -21.11 0.94
C LEU A 172 13.04 -19.82 1.77
N SER A 173 13.21 -18.68 1.13
CA SER A 173 13.29 -17.40 1.82
C SER A 173 11.99 -17.05 2.53
N GLY A 174 10.84 -17.37 1.93
CA GLY A 174 9.52 -17.24 2.55
C GLY A 174 9.37 -18.14 3.78
N ALA A 175 9.83 -19.39 3.72
CA ALA A 175 9.81 -20.30 4.86
C ALA A 175 10.72 -19.79 6.01
N VAL A 176 11.91 -19.28 5.68
CA VAL A 176 12.81 -18.67 6.68
C VAL A 176 12.15 -17.46 7.35
N ALA A 177 11.58 -16.54 6.58
CA ALA A 177 10.90 -15.36 7.10
C ALA A 177 9.65 -15.72 7.92
N MET A 178 8.86 -16.69 7.43
CA MET A 178 7.67 -17.17 8.15
C MET A 178 8.04 -17.74 9.52
N VAL A 179 9.08 -18.58 9.59
CA VAL A 179 9.56 -19.13 10.87
C VAL A 179 10.14 -18.01 11.74
N TYR A 180 10.88 -17.07 11.17
CA TYR A 180 11.47 -15.94 11.87
C TYR A 180 10.40 -15.08 12.56
N ASP A 181 9.39 -14.62 11.80
CA ASP A 181 8.33 -13.77 12.33
C ASP A 181 7.33 -14.54 13.20
N PHE A 182 7.15 -15.85 12.96
CA PHE A 182 6.41 -16.71 13.87
C PHE A 182 7.11 -16.82 15.24
N VAL A 183 8.42 -17.03 15.28
CA VAL A 183 9.20 -17.08 16.52
C VAL A 183 9.16 -15.73 17.23
N LEU A 184 9.27 -14.63 16.50
CA LEU A 184 9.17 -13.27 17.00
C LEU A 184 7.82 -13.01 17.67
N ASN A 185 6.72 -13.23 16.94
CA ASN A 185 5.38 -12.78 17.33
C ASN A 185 4.64 -13.82 18.21
N THR A 186 4.95 -15.12 18.10
CA THR A 186 4.27 -16.18 18.87
C THR A 186 5.05 -16.62 20.09
N LEU A 187 6.36 -16.83 19.93
CA LEU A 187 7.20 -17.37 21.03
C LEU A 187 7.87 -16.26 21.84
N GLY A 188 8.09 -15.08 21.26
CA GLY A 188 8.75 -13.97 21.92
C GLY A 188 10.21 -14.33 22.34
N TRP A 189 10.94 -15.08 21.50
CA TRP A 189 12.34 -15.43 21.79
C TRP A 189 13.28 -14.23 21.68
N TRP A 190 12.85 -13.18 20.99
CA TRP A 190 13.50 -11.88 20.93
C TRP A 190 12.49 -10.76 20.81
N GLN A 191 12.94 -9.54 21.04
CA GLN A 191 12.11 -8.35 21.05
C GLN A 191 11.81 -7.88 19.63
N GLU A 192 10.56 -7.52 19.37
CA GLU A 192 10.14 -6.95 18.08
C GLU A 192 10.80 -5.59 17.87
N LEU A 193 10.64 -4.67 18.83
CA LEU A 193 11.20 -3.34 18.74
C LEU A 193 12.51 -3.20 19.49
N LEU A 194 13.62 -3.20 18.77
CA LEU A 194 14.95 -2.94 19.31
C LEU A 194 15.13 -1.42 19.49
N THR A 195 15.42 -0.98 20.72
CA THR A 195 15.57 0.45 21.03
C THR A 195 16.89 0.73 21.74
N THR A 196 17.44 1.91 21.54
CA THR A 196 18.63 2.35 22.28
C THR A 196 18.40 2.47 23.77
N THR A 197 17.15 2.64 24.22
CA THR A 197 16.79 2.68 25.64
C THR A 197 17.03 1.37 26.39
N ALA A 198 17.27 0.26 25.69
CA ALA A 198 17.64 -1.02 26.29
C ALA A 198 19.03 -1.01 26.92
N VAL A 199 19.86 -0.03 26.61
CA VAL A 199 21.23 0.12 27.14
C VAL A 199 21.37 1.44 27.92
N SER A 200 22.21 1.46 28.96
CA SER A 200 22.34 2.58 29.90
C SER A 200 22.72 3.92 29.24
N TRP A 201 23.61 3.89 28.25
CA TRP A 201 24.00 5.10 27.52
C TRP A 201 22.86 5.65 26.67
N GLY A 202 22.07 4.76 26.07
CA GLY A 202 20.90 5.17 25.28
C GLY A 202 19.75 5.66 26.13
N GLN A 203 19.55 5.10 27.33
CA GLN A 203 18.63 5.64 28.33
C GLN A 203 19.04 7.07 28.73
N SER A 204 20.33 7.31 28.96
CA SER A 204 20.84 8.66 29.27
C SER A 204 20.60 9.66 28.13
N LEU A 205 20.70 9.22 26.86
CA LEU A 205 20.35 10.05 25.68
C LEU A 205 18.85 10.37 25.64
N ALA A 206 18.00 9.39 25.92
CA ALA A 206 16.56 9.57 25.95
C ALA A 206 16.13 10.52 27.08
N ASP A 207 16.71 10.37 28.26
CA ASP A 207 16.36 11.20 29.42
C ASP A 207 16.83 12.65 29.25
N LYS A 208 18.08 12.85 28.81
CA LYS A 208 18.73 14.15 28.74
C LYS A 208 18.39 14.92 27.47
N TYR A 209 18.38 14.24 26.31
CA TYR A 209 18.24 14.89 25.00
C TYR A 209 16.96 14.48 24.28
N LYS A 210 16.14 13.59 24.87
CA LYS A 210 14.92 13.06 24.25
C LYS A 210 15.18 12.32 22.92
N LEU A 211 16.38 11.80 22.74
CA LEU A 211 16.80 11.07 21.54
C LEU A 211 16.63 9.56 21.76
N VAL A 212 15.83 8.95 20.93
CA VAL A 212 15.59 7.50 20.91
C VAL A 212 15.75 7.00 19.49
N PHE A 213 16.57 5.98 19.30
CA PHE A 213 16.65 5.23 18.05
C PHE A 213 15.97 3.89 18.24
N SER A 214 15.20 3.48 17.24
CA SER A 214 14.49 2.20 17.25
C SER A 214 14.54 1.53 15.88
N LEU A 215 14.51 0.18 15.91
CA LEU A 215 14.49 -0.67 14.74
C LEU A 215 13.50 -1.80 15.00
N ASP A 216 12.53 -1.98 14.12
CA ASP A 216 11.62 -3.11 14.14
C ASP A 216 12.30 -4.33 13.51
N ASN A 217 12.31 -5.41 14.26
CA ASN A 217 13.04 -6.65 13.95
C ASN A 217 12.16 -7.61 13.12
N ASP A 218 11.62 -7.12 12.01
CA ASP A 218 10.65 -7.81 11.17
C ASP A 218 11.26 -8.14 9.79
N ALA A 219 11.09 -9.39 9.34
CA ALA A 219 11.64 -9.85 8.06
C ALA A 219 10.96 -9.19 6.86
N ALA A 220 9.66 -8.94 6.93
CA ALA A 220 8.92 -8.31 5.84
C ALA A 220 9.37 -6.85 5.64
N LEU A 221 9.63 -6.09 6.72
CA LEU A 221 10.14 -4.72 6.64
C LEU A 221 11.52 -4.64 5.98
N LEU A 222 12.41 -5.60 6.30
CA LEU A 222 13.72 -5.72 5.65
C LEU A 222 13.56 -5.98 4.14
N GLY A 223 12.65 -6.88 3.76
CA GLY A 223 12.31 -7.18 2.36
C GLY A 223 11.77 -5.96 1.61
N ILE A 224 10.84 -5.21 2.22
CA ILE A 224 10.32 -3.96 1.66
C ILE A 224 11.44 -2.95 1.42
N GLY A 225 12.36 -2.82 2.37
CA GLY A 225 13.52 -1.93 2.23
C GLY A 225 14.40 -2.29 1.06
N TYR A 226 14.61 -3.59 0.80
CA TYR A 226 15.38 -4.07 -0.35
C TYR A 226 14.73 -3.64 -1.68
N PHE A 227 13.41 -3.79 -1.82
CA PHE A 227 12.66 -3.35 -2.99
C PHE A 227 12.65 -1.83 -3.17
N THR A 228 12.49 -1.09 -2.08
CA THR A 228 12.42 0.37 -2.10
C THR A 228 13.70 0.97 -2.68
N GLY A 229 14.82 0.28 -2.51
CA GLY A 229 16.13 0.73 -2.96
C GLY A 229 16.68 1.90 -2.14
N LEU A 230 17.99 2.13 -2.22
CA LEU A 230 18.69 3.06 -1.33
C LEU A 230 18.17 4.50 -1.43
N ARG A 231 17.88 4.98 -2.64
CA ARG A 231 17.48 6.38 -2.86
C ARG A 231 16.22 6.77 -2.07
N TYR A 232 15.16 5.97 -2.21
CA TYR A 232 13.91 6.24 -1.51
C TYR A 232 13.99 5.88 -0.02
N ALA A 233 14.71 4.81 0.32
CA ALA A 233 14.94 4.41 1.70
C ALA A 233 15.64 5.52 2.51
N ILE A 234 16.64 6.22 1.93
CA ILE A 234 17.29 7.37 2.55
C ILE A 234 16.30 8.54 2.73
N ILE A 235 15.45 8.82 1.75
CA ILE A 235 14.49 9.93 1.86
C ILE A 235 13.48 9.64 2.99
N ILE A 236 12.96 8.41 3.06
CA ILE A 236 12.05 7.98 4.14
C ILE A 236 12.77 8.07 5.50
N ALA A 237 13.97 7.53 5.61
CA ALA A 237 14.76 7.57 6.83
C ALA A 237 15.09 9.03 7.25
N SER A 238 15.38 9.92 6.28
CA SER A 238 15.64 11.34 6.55
C SER A 238 14.40 12.02 7.14
N GLY A 239 13.19 11.70 6.66
CA GLY A 239 11.94 12.16 7.27
C GLY A 239 11.78 11.68 8.70
N SER A 240 12.12 10.42 8.96
CA SER A 240 12.09 9.84 10.30
C SER A 240 13.11 10.50 11.24
N PHE A 241 14.34 10.70 10.78
CA PHE A 241 15.35 11.38 11.56
C PHE A 241 14.97 12.83 11.83
N PHE A 242 14.39 13.53 10.85
CA PHE A 242 13.84 14.88 11.07
C PHE A 242 12.79 14.88 12.19
N ALA A 243 11.84 13.96 12.17
CA ALA A 243 10.80 13.87 13.20
C ALA A 243 11.39 13.56 14.60
N TRP A 244 12.25 12.54 14.69
CA TRP A 244 12.70 11.99 15.96
C TRP A 244 13.94 12.69 16.53
N ILE A 245 14.82 13.26 15.70
CA ILE A 245 16.06 13.92 16.15
C ILE A 245 15.91 15.43 16.20
N VAL A 246 15.03 16.02 15.36
CA VAL A 246 14.85 17.47 15.31
C VAL A 246 13.53 17.88 15.95
N CYS A 247 12.38 17.38 15.42
CA CYS A 247 11.08 17.87 15.88
C CYS A 247 10.79 17.51 17.34
N ILE A 248 11.08 16.28 17.79
CA ILE A 248 10.81 15.88 19.18
C ILE A 248 11.61 16.75 20.18
N PRO A 249 12.94 16.90 20.10
CA PRO A 249 13.66 17.78 21.00
C PRO A 249 13.16 19.24 20.96
N VAL A 250 12.80 19.76 19.78
CA VAL A 250 12.24 21.10 19.65
C VAL A 250 10.90 21.23 20.37
N VAL A 251 10.01 20.24 20.24
CA VAL A 251 8.71 20.20 20.95
C VAL A 251 8.92 20.22 22.46
N TYR A 252 9.86 19.44 22.99
CA TYR A 252 10.19 19.49 24.42
C TYR A 252 10.80 20.81 24.86
N TYR A 253 11.67 21.38 24.03
CA TYR A 253 12.31 22.67 24.35
C TYR A 253 11.32 23.84 24.38
N LEU A 254 10.39 23.88 23.41
CA LEU A 254 9.41 24.96 23.29
C LEU A 254 8.19 24.79 24.20
N GLY A 255 7.79 23.56 24.47
CA GLY A 255 6.54 23.22 25.16
C GLY A 255 6.72 22.51 26.49
N GLY A 256 7.92 22.50 27.08
CA GLY A 256 8.22 21.72 28.30
C GLY A 256 7.27 21.96 29.49
N ASP A 257 6.74 23.19 29.63
CA ASP A 257 5.80 23.57 30.68
C ASP A 257 4.32 23.26 30.36
N HIS A 258 4.01 22.80 29.12
CA HIS A 258 2.65 22.40 28.74
C HIS A 258 2.25 21.09 29.41
N GLN A 259 1.00 21.04 29.86
CA GLN A 259 0.37 19.80 30.35
C GLN A 259 -0.14 18.99 29.17
N MET A 260 0.09 17.70 29.21
CA MET A 260 -0.44 16.73 28.25
C MET A 260 -1.04 15.53 28.97
N VAL A 261 -2.07 14.91 28.37
CA VAL A 261 -2.71 13.73 28.94
C VAL A 261 -1.99 12.48 28.42
N VAL A 262 -1.41 11.71 29.33
CA VAL A 262 -0.79 10.40 29.02
C VAL A 262 -1.38 9.34 29.94
N GLY A 263 -2.02 8.33 29.37
CA GLY A 263 -2.64 7.26 30.13
C GLY A 263 -3.73 7.74 31.12
N GLY A 264 -4.45 8.82 30.76
CA GLY A 264 -5.50 9.42 31.60
C GLY A 264 -4.99 10.28 32.76
N LYS A 265 -3.71 10.62 32.77
CA LYS A 265 -3.08 11.52 33.75
C LYS A 265 -2.50 12.75 33.06
N ASP A 266 -2.72 13.91 33.66
CA ASP A 266 -2.07 15.16 33.26
C ASP A 266 -0.63 15.14 33.74
N ILE A 267 0.33 15.20 32.82
CA ILE A 267 1.76 15.28 33.10
C ILE A 267 2.36 16.44 32.30
N LEU A 268 3.45 17.00 32.81
CA LEU A 268 4.21 18.00 32.05
C LEU A 268 4.87 17.33 30.84
N LEU A 269 4.85 18.01 29.70
CA LEU A 269 5.51 17.52 28.47
C LEU A 269 6.98 17.20 28.74
N ALA A 270 7.70 18.00 29.54
CA ALA A 270 9.09 17.73 29.93
C ALA A 270 9.30 16.34 30.55
N GLN A 271 8.28 15.79 31.23
CA GLN A 271 8.32 14.49 31.90
C GLN A 271 7.67 13.37 31.06
N ALA A 272 7.03 13.72 29.95
CA ALA A 272 6.34 12.76 29.10
C ALA A 272 7.31 11.80 28.39
N PRO A 273 6.89 10.55 28.13
CA PRO A 273 7.64 9.64 27.27
C PRO A 273 7.78 10.20 25.85
N VAL A 274 8.92 9.96 25.20
CA VAL A 274 9.21 10.43 23.82
C VAL A 274 8.14 9.99 22.82
N GLY A 275 7.64 8.76 22.95
CA GLY A 275 6.55 8.25 22.09
C GLY A 275 5.23 9.00 22.22
N ALA A 276 4.91 9.53 23.42
CA ALA A 276 3.71 10.33 23.63
C ALA A 276 3.85 11.72 22.98
N ALA A 277 5.00 12.36 23.08
CA ALA A 277 5.28 13.62 22.39
C ALA A 277 5.25 13.44 20.86
N PHE A 278 5.78 12.31 20.35
CA PHE A 278 5.65 11.97 18.94
C PHE A 278 4.19 11.89 18.52
N SER A 279 3.37 11.09 19.22
CA SER A 279 1.98 10.84 18.81
C SER A 279 1.08 12.07 18.90
N GLN A 280 1.27 12.94 19.91
CA GLN A 280 0.40 14.10 20.14
C GLN A 280 0.83 15.38 19.41
N TYR A 281 2.11 15.51 19.03
CA TYR A 281 2.62 16.72 18.36
C TYR A 281 3.26 16.43 17.01
N VAL A 282 4.34 15.65 16.99
CA VAL A 282 5.18 15.50 15.79
C VAL A 282 4.45 14.75 14.68
N ARG A 283 3.63 13.76 15.03
CA ARG A 283 2.80 13.02 14.06
C ARG A 283 1.85 13.95 13.31
N HIS A 284 1.29 14.98 13.95
CA HIS A 284 0.42 15.96 13.29
C HIS A 284 1.19 16.82 12.26
N ILE A 285 2.45 17.12 12.50
CA ILE A 285 3.32 17.76 11.50
C ILE A 285 3.46 16.82 10.29
N GLY A 286 3.72 15.51 10.53
CA GLY A 286 3.77 14.49 9.48
C GLY A 286 2.48 14.40 8.67
N VAL A 287 1.31 14.47 9.32
CA VAL A 287 -0.02 14.51 8.68
C VAL A 287 -0.14 15.73 7.75
N GLY A 288 0.24 16.92 8.23
CA GLY A 288 0.25 18.14 7.41
C GLY A 288 1.18 18.04 6.20
N MET A 289 2.36 17.41 6.36
CA MET A 289 3.26 17.12 5.24
C MET A 289 2.62 16.19 4.21
N LEU A 290 1.97 15.11 4.66
CA LEU A 290 1.31 14.14 3.77
C LEU A 290 0.17 14.79 2.98
N ALA A 291 -0.67 15.58 3.65
CA ALA A 291 -1.77 16.32 3.00
C ALA A 291 -1.25 17.24 1.90
N MET A 292 -0.23 18.05 2.22
CA MET A 292 0.34 18.98 1.25
C MET A 292 1.10 18.26 0.14
N ALA A 293 1.80 17.16 0.43
CA ALA A 293 2.43 16.32 -0.59
C ALA A 293 1.40 15.75 -1.57
N GLY A 294 0.21 15.36 -1.07
CA GLY A 294 -0.93 14.97 -1.91
C GLY A 294 -1.40 16.10 -2.83
N ILE A 295 -1.59 17.30 -2.28
CA ILE A 295 -1.97 18.49 -3.06
C ILE A 295 -0.92 18.81 -4.14
N ILE A 296 0.36 18.82 -3.78
CA ILE A 296 1.47 19.04 -4.73
C ILE A 296 1.47 17.98 -5.82
N GLY A 297 1.25 16.70 -5.47
CA GLY A 297 1.14 15.61 -6.43
C GLY A 297 0.01 15.83 -7.43
N LEU A 298 -1.17 16.23 -6.95
CA LEU A 298 -2.34 16.53 -7.78
C LEU A 298 -2.08 17.73 -8.72
N LEU A 299 -1.50 18.80 -8.20
CA LEU A 299 -1.18 20.00 -8.99
C LEU A 299 -0.12 19.71 -10.06
N THR A 300 0.93 18.96 -9.74
CA THR A 300 1.99 18.59 -10.70
C THR A 300 1.48 17.68 -11.80
N MET A 301 0.48 16.84 -11.51
CA MET A 301 -0.14 15.93 -12.50
C MET A 301 -1.34 16.54 -13.23
N SER A 302 -1.79 17.74 -12.88
CA SER A 302 -2.98 18.37 -13.45
C SER A 302 -2.97 18.45 -14.99
N GLY A 303 -1.81 18.72 -15.59
CA GLY A 303 -1.64 18.74 -17.05
C GLY A 303 -1.80 17.35 -17.70
N VAL A 304 -1.40 16.28 -17.02
CA VAL A 304 -1.60 14.88 -17.48
C VAL A 304 -3.09 14.55 -17.36
N VAL A 305 -3.67 14.81 -16.18
CA VAL A 305 -5.11 14.60 -15.91
C VAL A 305 -5.97 15.27 -16.97
N GLY A 306 -5.69 16.54 -17.30
CA GLY A 306 -6.43 17.28 -18.32
C GLY A 306 -6.34 16.67 -19.72
N ARG A 307 -5.15 16.19 -20.13
CA ARG A 307 -4.98 15.53 -21.44
C ARG A 307 -5.71 14.19 -21.49
N VAL A 308 -5.55 13.35 -20.47
CA VAL A 308 -6.19 12.02 -20.38
C VAL A 308 -7.71 12.17 -20.38
N MET A 309 -8.24 13.11 -19.60
CA MET A 309 -9.68 13.36 -19.51
C MET A 309 -10.26 13.83 -20.84
N ARG A 310 -9.61 14.82 -21.50
CA ARG A 310 -10.07 15.31 -22.81
C ARG A 310 -10.11 14.17 -23.83
N ARG A 311 -9.14 13.24 -23.79
CA ARG A 311 -9.09 12.12 -24.70
C ARG A 311 -10.15 11.08 -24.40
N ALA A 312 -10.33 10.71 -23.13
CA ALA A 312 -11.40 9.80 -22.72
C ALA A 312 -12.80 10.32 -23.11
N ILE A 313 -13.04 11.62 -22.92
CA ILE A 313 -14.30 12.27 -23.36
C ILE A 313 -14.42 12.21 -24.89
N HIS A 314 -13.36 12.51 -25.63
CA HIS A 314 -13.37 12.43 -27.09
C HIS A 314 -13.71 11.02 -27.57
N ASP A 315 -13.07 9.99 -26.98
CA ASP A 315 -13.28 8.57 -27.35
C ASP A 315 -14.69 8.07 -26.99
N LEU A 316 -15.29 8.59 -25.93
CA LEU A 316 -16.69 8.31 -25.55
C LEU A 316 -17.69 8.84 -26.61
N PHE A 317 -17.40 10.00 -27.20
CA PHE A 317 -18.31 10.65 -28.16
C PHE A 317 -17.92 10.41 -29.62
N SER A 318 -16.69 9.95 -29.91
CA SER A 318 -16.31 9.58 -31.27
C SER A 318 -16.94 8.24 -31.63
N LYS A 319 -17.80 8.23 -32.65
CA LYS A 319 -18.45 7.03 -33.22
C LYS A 319 -17.45 6.17 -34.03
N GLY A 320 -16.30 5.82 -33.45
CA GLY A 320 -15.33 4.91 -34.04
C GLY A 320 -15.62 3.46 -33.60
N VAL A 321 -16.76 2.93 -34.02
CA VAL A 321 -17.02 1.49 -33.88
C VAL A 321 -16.28 0.78 -35.01
N SER A 322 -15.00 0.41 -34.78
CA SER A 322 -14.43 -0.71 -35.51
C SER A 322 -15.28 -1.94 -35.15
N ALA A 323 -15.83 -2.63 -36.14
CA ALA A 323 -16.61 -3.83 -35.90
C ALA A 323 -15.81 -4.78 -34.98
N GLU A 324 -16.44 -5.33 -33.96
CA GLU A 324 -15.77 -6.20 -32.95
C GLU A 324 -14.95 -7.36 -33.60
N GLY A 325 -15.24 -7.69 -34.86
CA GLY A 325 -14.56 -8.72 -35.63
C GLY A 325 -13.17 -8.35 -36.21
N GLU A 326 -12.85 -7.05 -36.28
CA GLU A 326 -11.56 -6.56 -36.85
C GLU A 326 -10.49 -6.33 -35.79
N LEU A 327 -10.84 -6.31 -34.49
CA LEU A 327 -9.90 -6.09 -33.40
C LEU A 327 -9.12 -7.34 -33.06
N LEU A 328 -7.79 -7.18 -32.97
CA LEU A 328 -6.92 -8.24 -32.44
C LEU A 328 -7.31 -8.61 -31.01
N ARG A 329 -7.03 -9.85 -30.61
CA ARG A 329 -7.32 -10.36 -29.25
C ARG A 329 -6.78 -9.43 -28.16
N THR A 330 -5.58 -8.95 -28.32
CA THR A 330 -4.86 -8.05 -27.40
C THR A 330 -5.43 -6.62 -27.33
N GLN A 331 -6.34 -6.27 -28.23
CA GLN A 331 -6.99 -4.96 -28.29
C GLN A 331 -8.45 -5.00 -27.79
N ARG A 332 -8.94 -6.18 -27.44
CA ARG A 332 -10.33 -6.36 -27.01
C ARG A 332 -10.49 -6.03 -25.53
N ASP A 333 -11.27 -4.98 -25.25
CA ASP A 333 -11.71 -4.58 -23.92
C ASP A 333 -13.18 -4.96 -23.65
N ILE A 334 -13.65 -4.79 -22.41
CA ILE A 334 -15.08 -4.73 -22.10
C ILE A 334 -15.68 -3.58 -22.90
N PRO A 335 -16.85 -3.76 -23.56
CA PRO A 335 -17.50 -2.69 -24.34
C PRO A 335 -17.69 -1.41 -23.51
N MET A 336 -17.29 -0.26 -24.07
CA MET A 336 -17.31 1.04 -23.38
C MET A 336 -18.70 1.38 -22.81
N SER A 337 -19.77 1.01 -23.53
CA SER A 337 -21.15 1.21 -23.04
C SER A 337 -21.40 0.49 -21.71
N ARG A 338 -20.89 -0.74 -21.54
CA ARG A 338 -21.04 -1.51 -20.29
C ARG A 338 -20.20 -0.89 -19.16
N ILE A 339 -19.01 -0.36 -19.47
CA ILE A 339 -18.15 0.32 -18.51
C ILE A 339 -18.83 1.59 -18.00
N VAL A 340 -19.37 2.42 -18.91
CA VAL A 340 -20.07 3.68 -18.52
C VAL A 340 -21.30 3.38 -17.68
N VAL A 341 -22.15 2.45 -18.13
CA VAL A 341 -23.35 2.04 -17.37
C VAL A 341 -22.94 1.46 -16.00
N GLY A 342 -21.93 0.59 -15.96
CA GLY A 342 -21.43 0.02 -14.72
C GLY A 342 -20.88 1.09 -13.78
N SER A 343 -20.10 2.05 -14.28
CA SER A 343 -19.57 3.16 -13.46
C SER A 343 -20.68 4.02 -12.86
N ILE A 344 -21.70 4.35 -13.65
CA ILE A 344 -22.87 5.09 -13.17
C ILE A 344 -23.63 4.28 -12.11
N LEU A 345 -23.81 2.97 -12.32
CA LEU A 345 -24.49 2.11 -11.35
C LEU A 345 -23.70 2.02 -10.03
N MET A 346 -22.35 1.96 -10.06
CA MET A 346 -21.54 1.96 -8.85
C MET A 346 -21.63 3.29 -8.09
N ALA A 347 -21.61 4.42 -8.80
CA ALA A 347 -21.78 5.73 -8.20
C ALA A 347 -23.17 5.91 -7.58
N ILE A 348 -24.23 5.51 -8.29
CA ILE A 348 -25.62 5.53 -7.77
C ILE A 348 -25.76 4.57 -6.59
N GLY A 349 -25.18 3.36 -6.68
CA GLY A 349 -25.19 2.39 -5.59
C GLY A 349 -24.57 2.96 -4.31
N PHE A 350 -23.43 3.65 -4.43
CA PHE A 350 -22.84 4.36 -3.31
C PHE A 350 -23.73 5.51 -2.79
N GLY A 351 -24.35 6.29 -3.67
CA GLY A 351 -25.28 7.34 -3.29
C GLY A 351 -26.49 6.81 -2.49
N ILE A 352 -27.05 5.68 -2.92
CA ILE A 352 -28.14 5.01 -2.20
C ILE A 352 -27.64 4.51 -0.83
N PHE A 353 -26.49 3.84 -0.80
CA PHE A 353 -25.87 3.39 0.46
C PHE A 353 -25.65 4.56 1.43
N PHE A 354 -25.08 5.66 0.92
CA PHE A 354 -24.82 6.85 1.72
C PHE A 354 -26.11 7.48 2.27
N HIS A 355 -27.16 7.52 1.45
CA HIS A 355 -28.47 8.02 1.87
C HIS A 355 -29.10 7.19 3.01
N LEU A 356 -29.01 5.89 2.88
CA LEU A 356 -29.60 4.97 3.88
C LEU A 356 -28.83 4.92 5.21
N MET A 357 -27.51 5.14 5.14
CA MET A 357 -26.63 4.98 6.30
C MET A 357 -26.32 6.28 7.04
N CYS A 358 -26.14 7.39 6.32
CA CYS A 358 -25.53 8.58 6.86
C CYS A 358 -26.34 9.84 6.64
N ALA A 359 -27.09 9.97 5.51
CA ALA A 359 -27.73 11.23 5.17
C ALA A 359 -29.08 11.40 5.85
N GLU A 360 -29.32 12.57 6.42
CA GLU A 360 -30.61 12.99 6.96
C GLU A 360 -31.53 13.62 5.89
N ASN A 361 -30.93 14.11 4.82
CA ASN A 361 -31.66 14.79 3.76
C ASN A 361 -31.02 14.56 2.37
N MET A 362 -31.79 14.81 1.32
CA MET A 362 -31.36 14.60 -0.06
C MET A 362 -30.21 15.53 -0.48
N THR A 363 -30.08 16.71 0.12
CA THR A 363 -28.98 17.64 -0.19
C THR A 363 -27.63 17.03 0.19
N GLN A 364 -27.52 16.42 1.38
CA GLN A 364 -26.30 15.73 1.82
C GLN A 364 -25.96 14.57 0.89
N THR A 365 -26.96 13.80 0.45
CA THR A 365 -26.78 12.70 -0.50
C THR A 365 -26.25 13.19 -1.85
N ILE A 366 -26.83 14.26 -2.40
CA ILE A 366 -26.40 14.82 -3.68
C ILE A 366 -24.97 15.37 -3.58
N LEU A 367 -24.64 16.08 -2.50
CA LEU A 367 -23.29 16.60 -2.29
C LEU A 367 -22.26 15.47 -2.17
N ALA A 368 -22.55 14.43 -1.39
CA ALA A 368 -21.70 13.26 -1.28
C ALA A 368 -21.51 12.55 -2.63
N PHE A 369 -22.60 12.37 -3.38
CA PHE A 369 -22.58 11.77 -4.72
C PHE A 369 -21.70 12.58 -5.69
N VAL A 370 -21.85 13.91 -5.72
CA VAL A 370 -21.05 14.78 -6.58
C VAL A 370 -19.58 14.73 -6.19
N VAL A 371 -19.26 14.88 -4.90
CA VAL A 371 -17.88 14.81 -4.39
C VAL A 371 -17.24 13.47 -4.76
N VAL A 372 -17.93 12.36 -4.45
CA VAL A 372 -17.39 11.02 -4.70
C VAL A 372 -17.20 10.77 -6.20
N THR A 373 -18.15 11.16 -7.05
CA THR A 373 -18.04 10.93 -8.50
C THR A 373 -16.90 11.74 -9.10
N VAL A 374 -16.76 13.01 -8.75
CA VAL A 374 -15.70 13.88 -9.27
C VAL A 374 -14.33 13.38 -8.80
N PHE A 375 -14.20 13.09 -7.50
CA PHE A 375 -12.92 12.63 -6.95
C PHE A 375 -12.56 11.22 -7.42
N ALA A 376 -13.51 10.31 -7.63
CA ALA A 376 -13.24 8.97 -8.15
C ALA A 376 -12.49 9.04 -9.49
N VAL A 377 -12.99 9.89 -10.41
CA VAL A 377 -12.34 10.05 -11.72
C VAL A 377 -10.98 10.75 -11.61
N LEU A 378 -10.90 11.87 -10.89
CA LEU A 378 -9.66 12.64 -10.73
C LEU A 378 -8.56 11.81 -10.06
N LEU A 379 -8.89 11.18 -8.94
CA LEU A 379 -7.92 10.40 -8.16
C LEU A 379 -7.48 9.14 -8.90
N SER A 380 -8.36 8.50 -9.68
CA SER A 380 -7.97 7.35 -10.50
C SER A 380 -6.91 7.72 -11.53
N VAL A 381 -7.06 8.85 -12.23
CA VAL A 381 -6.05 9.31 -13.19
C VAL A 381 -4.71 9.62 -12.49
N VAL A 382 -4.77 10.24 -11.31
CA VAL A 382 -3.57 10.53 -10.51
C VAL A 382 -2.90 9.24 -10.04
N GLY A 383 -3.66 8.28 -9.51
CA GLY A 383 -3.18 6.98 -9.08
C GLY A 383 -2.51 6.21 -10.22
N ILE A 384 -3.19 6.10 -11.36
CA ILE A 384 -2.65 5.47 -12.57
C ILE A 384 -1.36 6.16 -13.01
N SER A 385 -1.35 7.50 -13.09
CA SER A 385 -0.16 8.25 -13.52
C SER A 385 1.00 8.06 -12.56
N SER A 386 0.74 8.05 -11.25
CA SER A 386 1.77 7.83 -10.23
C SER A 386 2.40 6.45 -10.36
N ILE A 387 1.58 5.41 -10.42
CA ILE A 387 2.06 4.03 -10.60
C ILE A 387 2.82 3.88 -11.93
N ALA A 388 2.32 4.48 -13.00
CA ALA A 388 2.96 4.42 -14.31
C ALA A 388 4.38 5.02 -14.30
N TYR A 389 4.63 6.07 -13.49
CA TYR A 389 5.95 6.70 -13.37
C TYR A 389 6.82 6.09 -12.28
N THR A 390 6.26 5.79 -11.10
CA THR A 390 7.03 5.50 -9.90
C THR A 390 6.91 4.06 -9.42
N GLY A 391 5.91 3.32 -9.88
CA GLY A 391 5.54 2.01 -9.36
C GLY A 391 4.80 2.07 -8.01
N ASN A 392 4.57 3.27 -7.46
CA ASN A 392 3.91 3.44 -6.17
C ASN A 392 2.65 4.30 -6.30
N GLU A 393 1.63 3.94 -5.54
CA GLU A 393 0.40 4.71 -5.46
C GLU A 393 0.44 5.74 -4.31
N PRO A 394 0.01 7.00 -4.55
CA PRO A 394 0.03 8.06 -3.55
C PRO A 394 -1.21 8.01 -2.64
N VAL A 395 -1.65 6.82 -2.23
CA VAL A 395 -2.93 6.61 -1.52
C VAL A 395 -3.04 7.47 -0.28
N SER A 396 -2.02 7.47 0.59
CA SER A 396 -2.04 8.17 1.87
C SER A 396 -2.29 9.68 1.74
N GLY A 397 -1.51 10.36 0.89
CA GLY A 397 -1.62 11.80 0.71
C GLY A 397 -2.92 12.21 0.02
N MET A 398 -3.33 11.47 -1.01
CA MET A 398 -4.57 11.75 -1.75
C MET A 398 -5.81 11.50 -0.91
N THR A 399 -5.79 10.44 -0.09
CA THR A 399 -6.91 10.14 0.81
C THR A 399 -7.07 11.19 1.89
N ILE A 400 -5.97 11.65 2.50
CA ILE A 400 -6.02 12.75 3.48
C ILE A 400 -6.58 14.03 2.85
N PHE A 401 -6.10 14.40 1.67
CA PHE A 401 -6.62 15.56 0.95
C PHE A 401 -8.14 15.44 0.72
N MET A 402 -8.58 14.29 0.25
CA MET A 402 -10.00 14.05 -0.02
C MET A 402 -10.84 14.05 1.27
N ILE A 403 -10.34 13.50 2.36
CA ILE A 403 -11.00 13.55 3.67
C ILE A 403 -11.23 15.00 4.11
N ILE A 404 -10.20 15.86 3.99
CA ILE A 404 -10.32 17.28 4.34
C ILE A 404 -11.40 17.96 3.50
N VAL A 405 -11.40 17.74 2.18
CA VAL A 405 -12.41 18.33 1.30
C VAL A 405 -13.81 17.80 1.62
N SER A 406 -13.96 16.48 1.83
CA SER A 406 -15.23 15.87 2.20
C SER A 406 -15.74 16.40 3.54
N ALA A 407 -14.86 16.57 4.52
CA ALA A 407 -15.19 17.10 5.84
C ALA A 407 -15.70 18.56 5.76
N VAL A 408 -15.04 19.39 4.96
CA VAL A 408 -15.49 20.77 4.74
C VAL A 408 -16.85 20.81 4.05
N VAL A 409 -17.07 20.00 3.01
CA VAL A 409 -18.34 19.98 2.26
C VAL A 409 -19.47 19.40 3.10
N MET A 410 -19.25 18.28 3.78
CA MET A 410 -20.28 17.63 4.60
C MET A 410 -20.56 18.41 5.89
N GLY A 411 -19.54 18.99 6.53
CA GLY A 411 -19.71 19.89 7.67
C GLY A 411 -20.51 21.14 7.28
N GLY A 412 -20.22 21.72 6.11
CA GLY A 412 -21.02 22.83 5.54
C GLY A 412 -22.47 22.43 5.21
N ALA A 413 -22.75 21.14 4.98
CA ALA A 413 -24.08 20.59 4.80
C ALA A 413 -24.77 20.20 6.13
N GLY A 414 -24.15 20.53 7.28
CA GLY A 414 -24.71 20.29 8.62
C GLY A 414 -24.47 18.89 9.17
N MET A 415 -23.57 18.09 8.57
CA MET A 415 -23.19 16.78 9.12
C MET A 415 -22.07 16.94 10.14
N HIS A 416 -22.36 16.56 11.39
CA HIS A 416 -21.43 16.67 12.52
C HIS A 416 -21.49 15.42 13.40
N GLY A 417 -20.55 15.31 14.36
CA GLY A 417 -20.50 14.23 15.33
C GLY A 417 -20.28 12.86 14.72
N LYS A 418 -20.76 11.82 15.38
CA LYS A 418 -20.58 10.42 14.98
C LYS A 418 -21.04 10.13 13.54
N VAL A 419 -22.20 10.66 13.16
CA VAL A 419 -22.77 10.47 11.81
C VAL A 419 -21.85 11.09 10.75
N GLY A 420 -21.35 12.32 10.98
CA GLY A 420 -20.41 12.98 10.10
C GLY A 420 -19.08 12.21 9.97
N ILE A 421 -18.55 11.68 11.07
CA ILE A 421 -17.35 10.84 11.07
C ILE A 421 -17.55 9.60 10.19
N VAL A 422 -18.65 8.86 10.41
CA VAL A 422 -18.97 7.65 9.62
C VAL A 422 -19.12 8.01 8.14
N ALA A 423 -19.86 9.06 7.83
CA ALA A 423 -20.07 9.52 6.46
C ALA A 423 -18.76 9.77 5.71
N ILE A 424 -17.85 10.52 6.32
CA ILE A 424 -16.55 10.85 5.70
C ILE A 424 -15.68 9.61 5.56
N LEU A 425 -15.61 8.73 6.56
CA LEU A 425 -14.82 7.52 6.49
C LEU A 425 -15.37 6.53 5.44
N MET A 426 -16.69 6.45 5.24
CA MET A 426 -17.29 5.65 4.16
C MET A 426 -17.00 6.22 2.77
N MET A 427 -17.10 7.55 2.59
CA MET A 427 -16.66 8.22 1.36
C MET A 427 -15.17 7.98 1.09
N ALA A 428 -14.34 8.09 2.11
CA ALA A 428 -12.91 7.84 2.04
C ALA A 428 -12.60 6.38 1.65
N SER A 429 -13.28 5.42 2.26
CA SER A 429 -13.11 3.99 1.94
C SER A 429 -13.42 3.69 0.49
N PHE A 430 -14.52 4.22 -0.03
CA PHE A 430 -14.89 4.08 -1.44
C PHE A 430 -13.83 4.69 -2.37
N LEU A 431 -13.44 5.94 -2.14
CA LEU A 431 -12.51 6.67 -3.00
C LEU A 431 -11.08 6.13 -2.94
N CYS A 432 -10.61 5.77 -1.75
CA CYS A 432 -9.30 5.17 -1.54
C CYS A 432 -9.19 3.83 -2.26
N THR A 433 -10.23 2.98 -2.17
CA THR A 433 -10.28 1.71 -2.91
C THR A 433 -10.32 1.94 -4.41
N THR A 434 -11.11 2.92 -4.88
CA THR A 434 -11.18 3.25 -6.30
C THR A 434 -9.82 3.67 -6.87
N LEU A 435 -9.10 4.55 -6.16
CA LEU A 435 -7.78 5.02 -6.54
C LEU A 435 -6.77 3.87 -6.58
N ALA A 436 -6.70 3.05 -5.53
CA ALA A 436 -5.76 1.95 -5.39
C ALA A 436 -6.00 0.89 -6.47
N VAL A 437 -7.25 0.46 -6.65
CA VAL A 437 -7.60 -0.52 -7.68
C VAL A 437 -7.35 0.02 -9.08
N ALA A 438 -7.69 1.28 -9.37
CA ALA A 438 -7.45 1.85 -10.69
C ALA A 438 -5.95 1.89 -11.03
N GLY A 439 -5.11 2.28 -10.09
CA GLY A 439 -3.66 2.35 -10.27
C GLY A 439 -3.04 0.96 -10.45
N ASN A 440 -3.25 0.05 -9.51
CA ASN A 440 -2.64 -1.28 -9.53
C ASN A 440 -3.13 -2.12 -10.71
N PHE A 441 -4.44 -2.09 -11.00
CA PHE A 441 -4.97 -2.81 -12.15
C PHE A 441 -4.44 -2.27 -13.49
N MET A 442 -4.09 -0.99 -13.58
CA MET A 442 -3.42 -0.45 -14.77
C MET A 442 -2.05 -1.09 -14.97
N SER A 443 -1.28 -1.36 -13.91
CA SER A 443 -0.01 -2.10 -14.01
C SER A 443 -0.21 -3.53 -14.54
N GLU A 444 -1.29 -4.20 -14.13
CA GLU A 444 -1.64 -5.52 -14.66
C GLU A 444 -2.06 -5.48 -16.13
N LEU A 445 -2.80 -4.46 -16.54
CA LEU A 445 -3.14 -4.23 -17.94
C LEU A 445 -1.88 -3.93 -18.78
N LYS A 446 -0.84 -3.34 -18.17
CA LYS A 446 0.48 -3.20 -18.79
C LYS A 446 1.20 -4.55 -18.91
N VAL A 447 1.13 -5.42 -17.89
CA VAL A 447 1.61 -6.81 -18.00
C VAL A 447 0.90 -7.53 -19.15
N ALA A 448 -0.43 -7.39 -19.27
CA ALA A 448 -1.18 -7.95 -20.39
C ALA A 448 -0.68 -7.45 -21.75
N HIS A 449 -0.39 -6.14 -21.85
CA HIS A 449 0.14 -5.54 -23.08
C HIS A 449 1.52 -6.13 -23.45
N ILE A 450 2.42 -6.26 -22.48
CA ILE A 450 3.78 -6.79 -22.69
C ILE A 450 3.74 -8.30 -23.02
N THR A 451 2.94 -9.07 -22.30
CA THR A 451 2.85 -10.54 -22.46
C THR A 451 1.97 -10.96 -23.63
N GLY A 452 1.07 -10.10 -24.08
CA GLY A 452 0.09 -10.39 -25.12
C GLY A 452 -1.17 -11.11 -24.61
N ALA A 453 -1.47 -11.04 -23.32
CA ALA A 453 -2.71 -11.56 -22.75
C ALA A 453 -3.94 -10.77 -23.22
N THR A 454 -5.13 -11.37 -23.13
CA THR A 454 -6.39 -10.72 -23.55
C THR A 454 -6.90 -9.78 -22.45
N PRO A 455 -6.89 -8.43 -22.66
CA PRO A 455 -7.32 -7.49 -21.62
C PRO A 455 -8.75 -7.73 -21.15
N ARG A 456 -9.68 -8.02 -22.06
CA ARG A 456 -11.09 -8.30 -21.74
C ARG A 456 -11.26 -9.46 -20.77
N THR A 457 -10.44 -10.49 -20.89
CA THR A 457 -10.46 -11.65 -20.00
C THR A 457 -9.98 -11.27 -18.61
N MET A 458 -8.85 -10.53 -18.52
CA MET A 458 -8.33 -10.03 -17.25
C MET A 458 -9.33 -9.10 -16.56
N GLN A 459 -9.92 -8.14 -17.29
CA GLN A 459 -10.91 -7.20 -16.77
C GLN A 459 -12.13 -7.91 -16.15
N ARG A 460 -12.65 -8.96 -16.80
CA ARG A 460 -13.81 -9.71 -16.29
C ARG A 460 -13.49 -10.46 -15.00
N TRP A 461 -12.35 -11.13 -14.96
CA TRP A 461 -11.97 -11.91 -13.79
C TRP A 461 -11.46 -11.03 -12.65
N GLN A 462 -10.90 -9.88 -12.96
CA GLN A 462 -10.59 -8.86 -11.97
C GLN A 462 -11.86 -8.38 -11.25
N LEU A 463 -12.97 -8.13 -11.96
CA LEU A 463 -14.24 -7.78 -11.32
C LEU A 463 -14.72 -8.84 -10.32
N VAL A 464 -14.63 -10.12 -10.68
CA VAL A 464 -15.01 -11.23 -9.78
C VAL A 464 -14.10 -11.27 -8.55
N SER A 465 -12.79 -11.17 -8.78
CA SER A 465 -11.80 -11.25 -7.71
C SER A 465 -11.87 -10.05 -6.77
N ILE A 466 -12.12 -8.84 -7.29
CA ILE A 466 -12.28 -7.61 -6.49
C ILE A 466 -13.48 -7.71 -5.53
N ILE A 467 -14.60 -8.28 -5.99
CA ILE A 467 -15.77 -8.47 -5.12
C ILE A 467 -15.42 -9.42 -3.97
N LEU A 468 -14.81 -10.56 -4.27
CA LEU A 468 -14.36 -11.50 -3.24
C LEU A 468 -13.35 -10.87 -2.29
N SER A 469 -12.32 -10.22 -2.85
CA SER A 469 -11.25 -9.60 -2.07
C SER A 469 -11.75 -8.44 -1.21
N GLY A 470 -12.76 -7.71 -1.66
CA GLY A 470 -13.41 -6.65 -0.89
C GLY A 470 -14.03 -7.20 0.41
N PHE A 471 -14.77 -8.29 0.33
CA PHE A 471 -15.31 -8.95 1.53
C PHE A 471 -14.20 -9.54 2.41
N VAL A 472 -13.20 -10.20 1.80
CA VAL A 472 -12.07 -10.77 2.55
C VAL A 472 -11.31 -9.68 3.29
N SER A 473 -11.02 -8.53 2.67
CA SER A 473 -10.28 -7.45 3.30
C SER A 473 -11.00 -6.88 4.53
N VAL A 474 -12.32 -6.70 4.45
CA VAL A 474 -13.10 -6.29 5.62
C VAL A 474 -13.08 -7.38 6.69
N GLY A 475 -13.17 -8.67 6.31
CA GLY A 475 -13.00 -9.79 7.22
C GLY A 475 -11.65 -9.78 7.95
N VAL A 476 -10.57 -9.38 7.27
CA VAL A 476 -9.25 -9.20 7.89
C VAL A 476 -9.28 -8.09 8.95
N VAL A 477 -9.93 -6.96 8.69
CA VAL A 477 -10.06 -5.87 9.68
C VAL A 477 -10.81 -6.37 10.92
N PHE A 478 -11.94 -7.09 10.76
CA PHE A 478 -12.66 -7.68 11.89
C PHE A 478 -11.81 -8.70 12.65
N LEU A 479 -11.13 -9.59 11.94
CA LEU A 479 -10.25 -10.61 12.53
C LEU A 479 -9.16 -9.96 13.39
N LEU A 480 -8.48 -8.96 12.86
CA LEU A 480 -7.35 -8.31 13.52
C LEU A 480 -7.81 -7.35 14.63
N ASN A 481 -8.99 -6.74 14.50
CA ASN A 481 -9.59 -6.00 15.59
C ASN A 481 -9.92 -6.92 16.78
N HIS A 482 -10.41 -8.12 16.50
CA HIS A 482 -10.70 -9.11 17.56
C HIS A 482 -9.41 -9.68 18.19
N ALA A 483 -8.34 -9.87 17.40
CA ALA A 483 -7.07 -10.43 17.87
C ALA A 483 -6.26 -9.45 18.72
N TYR A 484 -6.11 -8.22 18.27
CA TYR A 484 -5.17 -7.24 18.81
C TYR A 484 -5.85 -5.94 19.23
N GLY A 485 -6.99 -5.61 18.62
CA GLY A 485 -7.57 -4.28 18.70
C GLY A 485 -6.77 -3.22 17.94
N PHE A 486 -7.32 -2.00 17.89
CA PHE A 486 -6.64 -0.83 17.29
C PHE A 486 -6.39 0.27 18.33
N THR A 487 -6.74 0.03 19.59
CA THR A 487 -6.56 0.94 20.73
C THR A 487 -5.96 0.19 21.90
N GLY A 488 -5.04 0.83 22.63
CA GLY A 488 -4.38 0.22 23.78
C GLY A 488 -2.88 -0.03 23.58
N PRO A 489 -2.18 -0.50 24.62
CA PRO A 489 -0.72 -0.61 24.62
C PRO A 489 -0.18 -1.73 23.70
N ASP A 490 -0.94 -2.81 23.52
CA ASP A 490 -0.54 -3.98 22.71
C ASP A 490 -1.31 -4.03 21.36
N ALA A 491 -2.03 -2.94 20.99
CA ALA A 491 -2.83 -2.85 19.78
C ALA A 491 -1.99 -2.73 18.50
N LEU A 492 -2.56 -3.16 17.37
CA LEU A 492 -1.98 -2.92 16.06
C LEU A 492 -1.85 -1.41 15.81
N GLN A 493 -0.70 -0.99 15.32
CA GLN A 493 -0.38 0.44 15.18
C GLN A 493 -1.29 1.18 14.20
N ALA A 494 -1.80 0.51 13.16
CA ALA A 494 -2.68 1.02 12.11
C ALA A 494 -2.39 2.51 11.76
N PRO A 495 -1.15 2.84 11.33
CA PRO A 495 -0.70 4.24 11.27
C PRO A 495 -1.58 5.09 10.37
N GLN A 496 -1.97 4.59 9.20
CA GLN A 496 -2.83 5.35 8.27
C GLN A 496 -4.21 5.63 8.87
N ALA A 497 -4.84 4.62 9.47
CA ALA A 497 -6.14 4.79 10.13
C ALA A 497 -6.07 5.79 11.30
N ASN A 498 -4.98 5.78 12.07
CA ASN A 498 -4.72 6.77 13.09
C ASN A 498 -4.62 8.19 12.53
N ALA A 499 -3.99 8.37 11.33
CA ALA A 499 -3.95 9.67 10.66
C ALA A 499 -5.35 10.13 10.25
N MET A 500 -6.15 9.22 9.69
CA MET A 500 -7.50 9.53 9.26
C MET A 500 -8.39 9.91 10.45
N ALA A 501 -8.32 9.14 11.55
CA ALA A 501 -9.01 9.43 12.79
C ALA A 501 -8.63 10.81 13.36
N ALA A 502 -7.33 11.11 13.41
CA ALA A 502 -6.81 12.37 13.92
C ALA A 502 -7.24 13.60 13.13
N ILE A 503 -7.61 13.43 11.86
CA ILE A 503 -8.11 14.53 11.00
C ILE A 503 -9.63 14.63 11.09
N VAL A 504 -10.34 13.49 10.96
CA VAL A 504 -11.79 13.48 10.85
C VAL A 504 -12.45 13.90 12.16
N GLN A 505 -11.95 13.41 13.30
CA GLN A 505 -12.55 13.67 14.60
C GLN A 505 -12.64 15.16 14.92
N PRO A 506 -11.54 15.96 14.94
CA PRO A 506 -11.65 17.36 15.29
C PRO A 506 -12.41 18.19 14.25
N MET A 507 -12.46 17.77 13.00
CA MET A 507 -13.24 18.46 11.96
C MET A 507 -14.74 18.24 12.10
N MET A 508 -15.18 17.12 12.72
CA MET A 508 -16.58 16.76 12.83
C MET A 508 -17.15 17.00 14.22
N ASP A 509 -16.38 16.82 15.29
CA ASP A 509 -16.87 16.95 16.66
C ASP A 509 -16.68 18.33 17.27
N THR A 510 -15.43 18.79 17.35
CA THR A 510 -15.08 19.97 18.15
C THR A 510 -14.57 21.15 17.34
N GLY A 511 -14.16 20.93 16.13
CA GLY A 511 -13.48 21.96 15.32
C GLY A 511 -12.07 22.35 15.81
N ASP A 512 -11.60 21.74 16.89
CA ASP A 512 -10.31 22.02 17.55
C ASP A 512 -9.17 21.18 16.98
N ALA A 513 -9.05 21.15 15.65
CA ALA A 513 -7.92 20.50 15.00
C ALA A 513 -6.61 21.25 15.30
N PRO A 514 -5.46 20.57 15.46
CA PRO A 514 -4.18 21.22 15.70
C PRO A 514 -3.64 21.89 14.42
N TRP A 515 -4.39 22.84 13.88
CA TRP A 515 -4.10 23.55 12.63
C TRP A 515 -2.67 24.10 12.55
N PRO A 516 -2.09 24.67 13.63
CA PRO A 516 -0.71 25.16 13.57
C PRO A 516 0.30 24.06 13.24
N LEU A 517 0.11 22.84 13.76
CA LEU A 517 0.99 21.70 13.47
C LEU A 517 0.79 21.18 12.04
N TYR A 518 -0.45 21.12 11.55
CA TYR A 518 -0.74 20.76 10.16
C TYR A 518 -0.14 21.78 9.18
N MET A 519 -0.27 23.08 9.48
CA MET A 519 0.30 24.15 8.65
C MET A 519 1.83 24.15 8.66
N ALA A 520 2.46 23.86 9.80
CA ALA A 520 3.90 23.69 9.88
C ALA A 520 4.35 22.53 8.98
N GLY A 521 3.65 21.39 9.03
CA GLY A 521 3.91 20.25 8.15
C GLY A 521 3.73 20.60 6.68
N ALA A 522 2.64 21.26 6.33
CA ALA A 522 2.38 21.73 4.97
C ALA A 522 3.49 22.63 4.43
N PHE A 523 3.98 23.55 5.25
CA PHE A 523 5.10 24.44 4.92
C PHE A 523 6.37 23.63 4.61
N PHE A 524 6.72 22.65 5.45
CA PHE A 524 7.88 21.79 5.21
C PHE A 524 7.73 20.98 3.90
N ALA A 525 6.54 20.47 3.57
CA ALA A 525 6.32 19.77 2.30
C ALA A 525 6.55 20.69 1.08
N VAL A 526 6.09 21.94 1.15
CA VAL A 526 6.34 22.95 0.10
C VAL A 526 7.84 23.26 0.00
N LEU A 527 8.54 23.40 1.12
CA LEU A 527 9.99 23.61 1.13
C LEU A 527 10.74 22.45 0.47
N LEU A 528 10.39 21.20 0.81
CA LEU A 528 10.96 20.00 0.19
C LEU A 528 10.74 19.97 -1.33
N TYR A 529 9.55 20.35 -1.79
CA TYR A 529 9.24 20.44 -3.21
C TYR A 529 10.16 21.44 -3.94
N PHE A 530 10.39 22.63 -3.37
CA PHE A 530 11.33 23.59 -3.96
C PHE A 530 12.78 23.12 -3.91
N LEU A 531 13.16 22.35 -2.92
CA LEU A 531 14.47 21.69 -2.83
C LEU A 531 14.62 20.48 -3.76
N LYS A 532 13.57 20.14 -4.54
CA LYS A 532 13.52 18.97 -5.43
C LYS A 532 13.66 17.63 -4.69
N ILE A 533 13.32 17.59 -3.41
CA ILE A 533 13.22 16.38 -2.61
C ILE A 533 11.76 15.90 -2.72
N PRO A 534 11.50 14.62 -3.10
CA PRO A 534 10.14 14.11 -3.15
C PRO A 534 9.44 14.24 -1.80
N PRO A 535 8.37 15.07 -1.67
CA PRO A 535 7.77 15.35 -0.36
C PRO A 535 7.07 14.14 0.26
N LEU A 536 6.45 13.28 -0.56
CA LEU A 536 5.64 12.16 -0.09
C LEU A 536 6.47 11.11 0.68
N PRO A 537 7.60 10.57 0.17
CA PRO A 537 8.41 9.63 0.92
C PRO A 537 9.00 10.23 2.20
N PHE A 538 9.41 11.50 2.17
CA PHE A 538 9.90 12.20 3.36
C PHE A 538 8.79 12.35 4.42
N ALA A 539 7.59 12.75 3.99
CA ALA A 539 6.42 12.89 4.87
C ALA A 539 6.02 11.55 5.50
N LEU A 540 6.05 10.46 4.74
CA LEU A 540 5.85 9.10 5.28
C LEU A 540 6.86 8.78 6.38
N GLY A 541 8.13 9.07 6.14
CA GLY A 541 9.18 8.91 7.15
C GLY A 541 8.95 9.72 8.41
N ALA A 542 8.53 10.98 8.27
CA ALA A 542 8.24 11.85 9.41
C ALA A 542 6.98 11.45 10.19
N TYR A 543 6.02 10.85 9.51
CA TYR A 543 4.74 10.43 10.09
C TYR A 543 4.80 9.06 10.78
N LEU A 544 5.53 8.10 10.20
CA LEU A 544 5.65 6.76 10.73
C LEU A 544 6.64 6.71 11.93
N PRO A 545 6.43 5.81 12.90
CA PRO A 545 7.41 5.56 13.95
C PRO A 545 8.79 5.19 13.35
N MET A 546 9.86 5.64 14.00
CA MET A 546 11.24 5.38 13.53
C MET A 546 11.51 3.89 13.36
N GLY A 547 10.98 3.06 14.27
CA GLY A 547 11.18 1.61 14.24
C GLY A 547 10.84 0.99 12.89
N ILE A 548 9.75 1.43 12.24
CA ILE A 548 9.31 0.92 10.94
C ILE A 548 10.25 1.36 9.81
N ASN A 549 10.75 2.60 9.86
CA ASN A 549 11.54 3.18 8.77
C ASN A 549 13.01 2.71 8.77
N THR A 550 13.53 2.34 9.94
CA THR A 550 14.94 1.92 10.10
C THR A 550 15.24 0.61 9.35
N PRO A 551 14.45 -0.48 9.45
CA PRO A 551 14.70 -1.70 8.66
C PRO A 551 14.55 -1.46 7.16
N VAL A 552 13.68 -0.53 6.72
CA VAL A 552 13.59 -0.12 5.32
C VAL A 552 14.91 0.51 4.84
N LEU A 553 15.56 1.34 5.66
CA LEU A 553 16.88 1.87 5.36
C LEU A 553 17.93 0.76 5.28
N VAL A 554 17.93 -0.19 6.23
CA VAL A 554 18.87 -1.34 6.22
C VAL A 554 18.67 -2.17 4.94
N GLY A 555 17.43 -2.50 4.56
CA GLY A 555 17.13 -3.22 3.33
C GLY A 555 17.62 -2.49 2.08
N GLY A 556 17.41 -1.16 2.01
CA GLY A 556 17.92 -0.30 0.93
C GLY A 556 19.46 -0.27 0.85
N LEU A 557 20.15 -0.24 2.00
CA LEU A 557 21.61 -0.34 2.06
C LEU A 557 22.11 -1.70 1.56
N ILE A 558 21.42 -2.78 1.93
CA ILE A 558 21.75 -4.13 1.44
C ILE A 558 21.55 -4.22 -0.06
N SER A 559 20.46 -3.70 -0.59
CA SER A 559 20.18 -3.64 -2.04
C SER A 559 21.29 -2.91 -2.79
N TYR A 560 21.73 -1.76 -2.29
CA TYR A 560 22.85 -1.01 -2.84
C TYR A 560 24.17 -1.79 -2.80
N PHE A 561 24.48 -2.40 -1.66
CA PHE A 561 25.69 -3.21 -1.50
C PHE A 561 25.71 -4.42 -2.46
N VAL A 562 24.59 -5.11 -2.63
CA VAL A 562 24.45 -6.24 -3.54
C VAL A 562 24.61 -5.81 -5.00
N SER A 563 23.95 -4.73 -5.39
CA SER A 563 23.98 -4.19 -6.76
C SER A 563 25.32 -3.55 -7.17
N HIS A 564 26.26 -3.35 -6.23
CA HIS A 564 27.61 -2.82 -6.49
C HIS A 564 28.71 -3.78 -6.04
N SER A 565 28.40 -5.07 -5.85
CA SER A 565 29.33 -6.04 -5.29
C SER A 565 30.24 -6.72 -6.33
N SER A 566 30.03 -6.48 -7.64
CA SER A 566 30.87 -6.98 -8.73
C SER A 566 31.32 -5.82 -9.63
N LYS A 567 32.39 -6.06 -10.40
CA LYS A 567 32.84 -5.14 -11.45
C LYS A 567 32.02 -5.28 -12.74
N ASP A 568 31.33 -6.42 -12.92
CA ASP A 568 30.47 -6.67 -14.07
C ASP A 568 29.03 -6.21 -13.76
N GLU A 569 28.52 -5.27 -14.55
CA GLU A 569 27.18 -4.72 -14.39
C GLU A 569 26.09 -5.78 -14.60
N LYS A 570 26.30 -6.74 -15.50
CA LYS A 570 25.34 -7.84 -15.72
C LYS A 570 25.21 -8.72 -14.49
N VAL A 571 26.33 -9.03 -13.83
CA VAL A 571 26.34 -9.79 -12.57
C VAL A 571 25.62 -9.02 -11.45
N ASN A 572 25.82 -7.70 -11.38
CA ASN A 572 25.13 -6.84 -10.42
C ASN A 572 23.62 -6.84 -10.63
N GLN A 573 23.16 -6.74 -11.89
CA GLN A 573 21.72 -6.80 -12.23
C GLN A 573 21.12 -8.17 -11.87
N LEU A 574 21.82 -9.26 -12.16
CA LEU A 574 21.38 -10.61 -11.78
C LEU A 574 21.29 -10.75 -10.25
N ARG A 575 22.28 -10.28 -9.50
CA ARG A 575 22.28 -10.28 -8.03
C ARG A 575 21.13 -9.45 -7.45
N LEU A 576 20.86 -8.30 -8.06
CA LEU A 576 19.73 -7.46 -7.67
C LEU A 576 18.39 -8.18 -7.90
N ALA A 577 18.21 -8.83 -9.04
CA ALA A 577 17.01 -9.60 -9.37
C ALA A 577 16.83 -10.80 -8.42
N GLU A 578 17.91 -11.54 -8.11
CA GLU A 578 17.87 -12.63 -7.12
C GLU A 578 17.50 -12.11 -5.72
N GLY A 579 18.11 -11.00 -5.31
CA GLY A 579 17.78 -10.36 -4.03
C GLY A 579 16.32 -9.90 -3.97
N ASN A 580 15.74 -9.42 -5.06
CA ASN A 580 14.32 -9.11 -5.16
C ASN A 580 13.45 -10.37 -4.95
N THR A 581 13.85 -11.52 -5.50
CA THR A 581 13.15 -12.79 -5.28
C THR A 581 13.19 -13.21 -3.81
N VAL A 582 14.34 -13.08 -3.15
CA VAL A 582 14.48 -13.35 -1.70
C VAL A 582 13.64 -12.38 -0.87
N ALA A 583 13.68 -11.10 -1.19
CA ALA A 583 12.90 -10.06 -0.53
C ALA A 583 11.39 -10.28 -0.68
N SER A 584 10.93 -10.75 -1.86
CA SER A 584 9.53 -11.18 -2.08
C SER A 584 9.15 -12.33 -1.14
N GLY A 585 10.05 -13.29 -0.97
CA GLY A 585 9.87 -14.37 0.01
C GLY A 585 9.75 -13.83 1.44
N PHE A 586 10.60 -12.88 1.82
CA PHE A 586 10.56 -12.26 3.16
C PHE A 586 9.24 -11.55 3.41
N VAL A 587 8.76 -10.76 2.46
CA VAL A 587 7.47 -10.04 2.57
C VAL A 587 6.32 -11.04 2.72
N ALA A 588 6.22 -12.01 1.82
CA ALA A 588 5.13 -12.98 1.84
C ALA A 588 5.20 -13.91 3.08
N GLY A 589 6.39 -14.44 3.36
CA GLY A 589 6.61 -15.37 4.48
C GLY A 589 6.42 -14.71 5.83
N GLY A 590 6.99 -13.53 6.03
CA GLY A 590 6.87 -12.76 7.28
C GLY A 590 5.41 -12.41 7.57
N ALA A 591 4.68 -11.90 6.56
CA ALA A 591 3.27 -11.60 6.71
C ALA A 591 2.42 -12.85 7.04
N ILE A 592 2.71 -14.01 6.44
CA ILE A 592 2.03 -15.27 6.77
C ILE A 592 2.37 -15.72 8.19
N GLY A 593 3.64 -15.64 8.61
CA GLY A 593 4.07 -15.98 9.97
C GLY A 593 3.35 -15.15 11.03
N SER A 594 3.25 -13.84 10.81
CA SER A 594 2.53 -12.91 11.69
C SER A 594 1.01 -13.17 11.70
N LEU A 595 0.44 -13.54 10.56
CA LEU A 595 -0.99 -13.90 10.48
C LEU A 595 -1.29 -15.21 11.23
N ILE A 596 -0.41 -16.23 11.13
CA ILE A 596 -0.53 -17.46 11.91
C ILE A 596 -0.51 -17.12 13.41
N SER A 597 0.40 -16.23 13.83
CA SER A 597 0.46 -15.75 15.22
C SER A 597 -0.85 -15.09 15.66
N ALA A 598 -1.45 -14.26 14.80
CA ALA A 598 -2.76 -13.64 15.08
C ALA A 598 -3.87 -14.68 15.29
N VAL A 599 -3.93 -15.68 14.41
CA VAL A 599 -4.93 -16.77 14.52
C VAL A 599 -4.76 -17.58 15.81
N LEU A 600 -3.51 -17.90 16.17
CA LEU A 600 -3.21 -18.61 17.43
C LEU A 600 -3.60 -17.78 18.65
N HIS A 601 -3.35 -16.47 18.63
CA HIS A 601 -3.75 -15.56 19.68
C HIS A 601 -5.28 -15.54 19.87
N ILE A 602 -6.06 -15.50 18.78
CA ILE A 602 -7.53 -15.60 18.82
C ILE A 602 -7.98 -16.95 19.38
N ALA A 603 -7.27 -18.04 19.04
CA ALA A 603 -7.56 -19.38 19.57
C ALA A 603 -7.20 -19.53 21.07
N GLY A 604 -6.75 -18.46 21.73
CA GLY A 604 -6.35 -18.47 23.14
C GLY A 604 -4.97 -19.10 23.40
N ILE A 605 -4.21 -19.37 22.35
CA ILE A 605 -2.87 -19.94 22.43
C ILE A 605 -1.86 -18.78 22.55
N ASN A 606 -1.36 -18.55 23.75
CA ASN A 606 -0.38 -17.50 24.02
C ASN A 606 0.91 -18.13 24.59
N TRP A 607 1.89 -18.36 23.71
CA TRP A 607 3.21 -18.89 24.08
C TRP A 607 4.27 -17.80 24.23
N PHE A 608 3.87 -16.52 24.19
CA PHE A 608 4.78 -15.39 24.17
C PHE A 608 5.53 -15.23 25.50
N ALA A 609 6.86 -15.40 25.46
CA ALA A 609 7.73 -15.30 26.64
C ALA A 609 8.07 -13.82 26.96
N LYS A 610 7.08 -13.02 27.39
CA LYS A 610 7.21 -11.56 27.61
C LYS A 610 8.39 -11.16 28.51
N ALA A 611 8.63 -11.90 29.59
CA ALA A 611 9.74 -11.61 30.50
C ALA A 611 11.12 -11.83 29.86
N TRP A 612 11.25 -12.86 29.02
CA TRP A 612 12.49 -13.14 28.28
C TRP A 612 12.69 -12.13 27.15
N ALA A 613 11.68 -11.88 26.33
CA ALA A 613 11.75 -10.94 25.22
C ALA A 613 12.25 -9.55 25.67
N ASN A 614 11.75 -9.07 26.82
CA ASN A 614 12.11 -7.77 27.40
C ASN A 614 13.43 -7.80 28.21
N SER A 615 14.12 -8.93 28.27
CA SER A 615 15.41 -9.01 28.94
C SER A 615 16.57 -8.50 28.07
N PRO A 616 17.70 -8.07 28.65
CA PRO A 616 18.90 -7.73 27.87
C PRO A 616 19.39 -8.88 26.98
N ALA A 617 19.20 -10.13 27.43
CA ALA A 617 19.53 -11.31 26.65
C ALA A 617 18.60 -11.47 25.44
N GLY A 618 17.29 -11.28 25.60
CA GLY A 618 16.32 -11.28 24.51
C GLY A 618 16.60 -10.19 23.47
N THR A 619 16.97 -8.98 23.92
CA THR A 619 17.40 -7.88 23.02
C THR A 619 18.66 -8.25 22.24
N ALA A 620 19.68 -8.84 22.91
CA ALA A 620 20.90 -9.29 22.25
C ALA A 620 20.62 -10.41 21.23
N CYS A 621 19.77 -11.39 21.59
CA CYS A 621 19.30 -12.42 20.65
C CYS A 621 18.61 -11.79 19.43
N GLY A 622 17.77 -10.78 19.62
CA GLY A 622 17.10 -10.06 18.54
C GLY A 622 18.08 -9.41 17.57
N LEU A 623 19.11 -8.73 18.08
CA LEU A 623 20.15 -8.13 17.24
C LEU A 623 20.92 -9.18 16.43
N VAL A 624 21.29 -10.31 17.06
CA VAL A 624 21.98 -11.42 16.38
C VAL A 624 21.07 -12.04 15.32
N ALA A 625 19.80 -12.30 15.65
CA ALA A 625 18.83 -12.87 14.73
C ALA A 625 18.62 -11.97 13.50
N TYR A 626 18.49 -10.65 13.71
CA TYR A 626 18.36 -9.68 12.62
C TYR A 626 19.61 -9.61 11.74
N PHE A 627 20.79 -9.64 12.35
CA PHE A 627 22.06 -9.70 11.61
C PHE A 627 22.17 -10.99 10.78
N CYS A 628 21.75 -12.13 11.32
CA CYS A 628 21.68 -13.39 10.57
C CYS A 628 20.71 -13.29 9.39
N LEU A 629 19.56 -12.65 9.57
CA LEU A 629 18.58 -12.42 8.51
C LEU A 629 19.14 -11.55 7.39
N CYS A 630 19.81 -10.44 7.73
CA CYS A 630 20.51 -9.57 6.78
C CYS A 630 21.59 -10.33 6.01
N THR A 631 22.39 -11.16 6.71
CA THR A 631 23.46 -11.99 6.11
C THR A 631 22.87 -13.02 5.16
N PHE A 632 21.77 -13.66 5.54
CA PHE A 632 21.06 -14.62 4.69
C PHE A 632 20.58 -13.95 3.39
N LEU A 633 19.97 -12.75 3.47
CA LEU A 633 19.54 -11.98 2.28
C LEU A 633 20.73 -11.71 1.34
N VAL A 634 21.84 -11.19 1.85
CA VAL A 634 23.06 -10.92 1.06
C VAL A 634 23.63 -12.20 0.46
N TRP A 635 23.71 -13.27 1.24
CA TRP A 635 24.26 -14.55 0.78
C TRP A 635 23.44 -15.16 -0.34
N MET A 636 22.10 -15.20 -0.20
CA MET A 636 21.20 -15.73 -1.22
C MET A 636 21.25 -14.89 -2.50
N ALA A 637 21.21 -13.56 -2.38
CA ALA A 637 21.28 -12.65 -3.52
C ALA A 637 22.59 -12.80 -4.32
N LYS A 638 23.72 -13.12 -3.65
CA LYS A 638 25.02 -13.34 -4.30
C LYS A 638 25.20 -14.75 -4.85
N ARG A 639 24.51 -15.74 -4.30
CA ARG A 639 24.68 -17.16 -4.68
C ARG A 639 24.10 -17.45 -6.08
N GLY A 640 23.01 -16.80 -6.45
CA GLY A 640 22.33 -17.02 -7.73
C GLY A 640 23.11 -16.55 -8.95
N ALA A 641 24.01 -15.58 -8.76
CA ALA A 641 24.90 -15.06 -9.82
C ALA A 641 26.35 -15.40 -9.49
N LYS A 642 26.70 -16.70 -9.52
CA LYS A 642 28.11 -17.11 -9.55
C LYS A 642 28.68 -16.81 -10.93
N ASP A 643 29.86 -16.19 -10.92
CA ASP A 643 30.68 -15.87 -12.07
C ASP A 643 30.87 -17.02 -13.06
#